data_b884a68269923d91543f4726a3d38d10
#
_entry.id   b884a68269923d91543f4726a3d38d10
#
_cell.length_a   1.000
_cell.length_b   1.000
_cell.length_c   1.000
_cell.angle_alpha   90.00
_cell.angle_beta   90.00
_cell.angle_gamma   90.00
#
_symmetry.space_group_name_H-M   'P 1'
#
loop_
_entity.id
_entity.type
_entity.pdbx_description
1 polymer ?
#
loop_
_entity_poly.entity_id
_entity_poly.type
_entity_poly.pdbx_seq_one_letter_code
_entity_poly.pdbx_strand_id
1 'polypeptide(L)'
;MKNFKNRAVLSSALTALLFTGLSATGLSTSAQAQVEDEVIVTGSFIKRKSQADLASPLTVVGAADVDAIGAQNIADITQTLTVNTGSQNNPDAFTQNATTGTSNINLRGLGLQSTLVLLNGKRNPLNAVQTNDGISFVDTNSLIPLIALQRQEILLDGASALYGSDAVAGVANFITKDNVDGFEASFDFQTHTPSGQSQRDLRFEGLYGKTFDRGSFLIAGSYVDRTPLTTEERRLSVPFGLNQDVSSLGNPGAFFLVGVDDPANPLNGLDGAPIIDPTGCDDLGGNSLALGPAVPGVGQVGLCQFDFGDFFNLVPDEQRINLYGQVDYDITDNISFSLDGSYTTFDAVRGNSPTFPFLQPAVIGGGASTNLFAAGLGFPQPIAFFGRAIGNGGEVSPGEFESDTYRFSVGLSGDNFLNNGSWDISYTRGQNDSIVATEDTVTSRFQCALNGIQGTPTPNPSTGGLTDCSSFTGVADADIPTGIFNPFSTSFNVAPNSQEILDFIIDTQVLDSRSTLDVVDAVFTSDLYQAPAGPISAALGFQYRRDEQTRDFDDISNEDQFGFVIGGNDFNGTTDVFAAFGELAVPVNNWIDLQLALRYENFGGNVGDTVDPKFAILARPAEWISLRGSYSTSFRAPTTFQQIGESTTLNQVVDPNGGTAFAAVRAIGSEELEPESSRAFNGGFTFEPGDGFTISVDYFDFAFEDAISIDEFQPLVNANSSDTRTFVGGIATTPCVIENTVVCRAGNPDTGTITQVNTTFINAAAIDTSGVDVNVKWVKDLGGFGVVTPTFTGTLITNYDIQVEEGGAVINGLGSRNFLTLGDPTPEIRANIGVNWAKDNHNFNFFARRIGSVDDDQNPGAEVESQTRFDLRYAYDLGGFSEFVNNAIVSVGVINLTDELPPFVATNGGFESRISDPRGRLVNIGLDVKF
;
A
#
# COMPACT_ATOMS: atom_id res chain seq x y z
N MET A 1 -25.69 -10.32 -1.04
CA MET A 1 -25.74 -11.81 -0.93
C MET A 1 -26.38 -12.60 -2.10
N LYS A 2 -26.73 -12.05 -3.22
CA LYS A 2 -27.34 -12.86 -4.33
C LYS A 2 -26.44 -13.09 -5.55
N ASN A 3 -25.26 -12.49 -5.64
CA ASN A 3 -24.35 -12.63 -6.79
C ASN A 3 -23.10 -13.49 -6.51
N PHE A 4 -22.81 -13.86 -5.30
CA PHE A 4 -21.59 -14.58 -4.90
C PHE A 4 -21.54 -16.08 -5.26
N LYS A 5 -22.65 -16.71 -5.67
CA LYS A 5 -22.69 -18.18 -5.92
C LYS A 5 -22.38 -18.62 -7.36
N ASN A 6 -22.16 -17.74 -8.30
CA ASN A 6 -22.01 -18.13 -9.71
C ASN A 6 -20.57 -18.05 -10.26
N ARG A 7 -19.56 -17.62 -9.50
CA ARG A 7 -18.16 -17.54 -10.00
C ARG A 7 -17.33 -18.81 -9.79
N ALA A 8 -17.75 -19.75 -8.98
CA ALA A 8 -17.04 -21.02 -8.71
C ALA A 8 -17.01 -22.03 -9.89
N VAL A 9 -17.43 -21.66 -11.08
CA VAL A 9 -17.51 -22.60 -12.25
C VAL A 9 -16.40 -22.36 -13.27
N LEU A 10 -15.58 -21.32 -13.14
CA LEU A 10 -14.49 -21.04 -14.10
C LEU A 10 -13.19 -21.81 -13.84
N SER A 11 -13.01 -22.39 -12.66
CA SER A 11 -11.78 -23.15 -12.31
C SER A 11 -11.67 -24.53 -12.94
N SER A 12 -12.73 -25.05 -13.60
CA SER A 12 -12.71 -26.38 -14.23
C SER A 12 -12.56 -26.37 -15.76
N ALA A 13 -12.51 -25.22 -16.40
CA ALA A 13 -12.44 -25.11 -17.87
C ALA A 13 -11.01 -24.88 -18.41
N LEU A 14 -10.03 -24.52 -17.58
CA LEU A 14 -8.67 -24.21 -18.05
C LEU A 14 -7.76 -25.46 -18.18
N THR A 15 -8.17 -26.61 -17.69
CA THR A 15 -7.36 -27.86 -17.71
C THR A 15 -7.45 -28.66 -19.02
N ALA A 16 -8.22 -28.23 -20.01
CA ALA A 16 -8.53 -29.04 -21.20
C ALA A 16 -7.95 -28.54 -22.53
N LEU A 17 -7.11 -27.49 -22.56
CA LEU A 17 -6.62 -26.87 -23.84
C LEU A 17 -5.15 -27.10 -24.16
N LEU A 18 -4.47 -28.02 -23.49
CA LEU A 18 -3.02 -28.25 -23.64
C LEU A 18 -2.63 -29.55 -24.35
N PHE A 19 -3.27 -29.98 -25.42
CA PHE A 19 -2.70 -31.04 -26.25
C PHE A 19 -3.34 -31.11 -27.64
N THR A 20 -2.78 -30.37 -28.62
CA THR A 20 -2.71 -30.90 -30.02
C THR A 20 -1.61 -30.15 -30.78
N GLY A 21 -0.61 -30.92 -31.25
CA GLY A 21 0.64 -30.42 -31.78
C GLY A 21 0.66 -30.02 -33.22
N LEU A 22 1.83 -29.55 -33.64
CA LEU A 22 2.41 -29.81 -34.98
C LEU A 22 3.95 -29.54 -34.97
N SER A 23 4.69 -30.45 -35.57
CA SER A 23 6.13 -30.56 -35.59
C SER A 23 6.82 -29.67 -36.65
N ALA A 24 7.93 -29.05 -36.32
CA ALA A 24 8.95 -28.63 -37.28
C ALA A 24 10.36 -28.73 -36.66
N THR A 25 11.26 -29.36 -37.37
CA THR A 25 12.63 -29.62 -37.03
C THR A 25 13.55 -28.44 -37.35
N GLY A 26 14.47 -28.09 -36.44
CA GLY A 26 15.51 -27.07 -36.70
C GLY A 26 16.60 -26.99 -35.63
N LEU A 27 17.80 -27.15 -36.03
CA LEU A 27 19.14 -27.19 -35.45
C LEU A 27 19.39 -26.27 -34.24
N SER A 28 19.98 -26.88 -33.20
CA SER A 28 20.50 -26.24 -32.00
C SER A 28 21.79 -25.42 -32.27
N THR A 29 21.75 -24.14 -31.98
CA THR A 29 22.97 -23.36 -31.73
C THR A 29 22.97 -22.93 -30.27
N SER A 30 24.07 -23.23 -29.57
CA SER A 30 24.31 -22.78 -28.19
C SER A 30 24.20 -21.26 -28.12
N ALA A 31 23.20 -20.76 -27.37
CA ALA A 31 23.05 -19.36 -27.07
C ALA A 31 24.17 -18.93 -26.09
N GLN A 32 25.23 -18.32 -26.61
CA GLN A 32 25.99 -17.35 -25.86
C GLN A 32 25.03 -16.17 -25.61
N ALA A 33 24.84 -15.78 -24.35
CA ALA A 33 24.15 -14.54 -24.02
C ALA A 33 24.88 -13.37 -24.71
N GLN A 34 24.35 -12.94 -25.84
CA GLN A 34 24.69 -11.63 -26.39
C GLN A 34 24.09 -10.61 -25.40
N VAL A 35 24.96 -9.78 -24.86
CA VAL A 35 24.52 -8.50 -24.29
C VAL A 35 24.04 -7.70 -25.51
N GLU A 36 22.76 -7.76 -25.82
CA GLU A 36 22.14 -6.81 -26.74
C GLU A 36 22.34 -5.43 -26.14
N ASP A 37 22.72 -4.45 -26.97
CA ASP A 37 22.75 -3.02 -26.62
C ASP A 37 21.29 -2.62 -26.30
N GLU A 38 20.92 -2.69 -25.05
CA GLU A 38 19.57 -2.46 -24.55
C GLU A 38 19.25 -0.96 -24.65
N VAL A 39 18.33 -0.59 -25.53
CA VAL A 39 17.92 0.82 -25.69
C VAL A 39 17.19 1.26 -24.43
N ILE A 40 17.81 2.18 -23.68
CA ILE A 40 17.21 2.79 -22.48
C ILE A 40 16.16 3.81 -22.93
N VAL A 41 14.98 3.71 -22.33
CA VAL A 41 13.83 4.55 -22.67
C VAL A 41 13.42 5.53 -21.57
N THR A 42 14.00 5.42 -20.36
CA THR A 42 13.67 6.27 -19.20
C THR A 42 14.74 7.34 -18.96
N GLY A 43 14.32 8.59 -18.73
CA GLY A 43 15.19 9.73 -18.39
C GLY A 43 15.50 10.68 -19.54
N SER A 44 15.02 10.42 -20.77
CA SER A 44 15.12 11.33 -21.92
C SER A 44 14.14 10.91 -23.02
N PHE A 45 13.53 11.87 -23.68
CA PHE A 45 12.77 11.64 -24.93
C PHE A 45 13.68 11.52 -26.16
N ILE A 46 14.96 11.91 -26.04
CA ILE A 46 15.97 11.76 -27.06
C ILE A 46 16.69 10.43 -26.85
N LYS A 47 16.54 9.47 -27.78
CA LYS A 47 17.04 8.10 -27.69
C LYS A 47 18.51 8.03 -27.22
N ARG A 48 18.80 7.21 -26.20
CA ARG A 48 20.12 6.91 -25.67
C ARG A 48 20.45 5.45 -25.86
N LYS A 49 21.74 5.10 -25.99
CA LYS A 49 22.17 3.74 -26.31
C LYS A 49 22.44 2.89 -25.08
N SER A 50 22.85 3.52 -23.96
CA SER A 50 23.25 2.80 -22.77
C SER A 50 23.00 3.62 -21.52
N GLN A 51 23.03 2.99 -20.35
CA GLN A 51 22.98 3.64 -19.04
C GLN A 51 24.12 4.66 -18.84
N ALA A 52 25.32 4.36 -19.40
CA ALA A 52 26.48 5.27 -19.35
C ALA A 52 26.27 6.55 -20.19
N ASP A 53 25.27 6.61 -21.07
CA ASP A 53 24.93 7.77 -21.90
C ASP A 53 23.88 8.67 -21.25
N LEU A 54 23.39 8.34 -20.06
CA LEU A 54 22.45 9.14 -19.29
C LEU A 54 23.17 10.11 -18.34
N ALA A 55 22.66 11.32 -18.28
CA ALA A 55 23.15 12.32 -17.34
C ALA A 55 22.53 12.16 -15.94
N SER A 56 21.43 11.41 -15.80
CA SER A 56 20.79 11.07 -14.52
C SER A 56 21.06 9.61 -14.15
N PRO A 57 21.16 9.28 -12.83
CA PRO A 57 21.39 7.91 -12.38
C PRO A 57 20.16 7.01 -12.68
N LEU A 58 20.41 5.83 -13.23
CA LEU A 58 19.41 4.84 -13.58
C LEU A 58 19.82 3.46 -13.04
N THR A 59 18.90 2.74 -12.42
CA THR A 59 19.06 1.33 -12.07
C THR A 59 18.17 0.49 -12.98
N VAL A 60 18.72 -0.60 -13.51
CA VAL A 60 17.98 -1.55 -14.35
C VAL A 60 17.97 -2.91 -13.68
N VAL A 61 16.78 -3.48 -13.51
CA VAL A 61 16.56 -4.86 -13.03
C VAL A 61 16.03 -5.65 -14.23
N GLY A 62 16.85 -6.49 -14.82
CA GLY A 62 16.49 -7.29 -16.00
C GLY A 62 15.77 -8.59 -15.63
N ALA A 63 15.18 -9.27 -16.62
CA ALA A 63 14.49 -10.56 -16.42
C ALA A 63 15.38 -11.61 -15.73
N ALA A 64 16.67 -11.66 -16.06
CA ALA A 64 17.62 -12.57 -15.42
C ALA A 64 17.83 -12.26 -13.92
N ASP A 65 17.75 -11.00 -13.51
CA ASP A 65 17.82 -10.60 -12.10
C ASP A 65 16.53 -10.99 -11.37
N VAL A 66 15.37 -10.86 -12.03
CA VAL A 66 14.05 -11.31 -11.53
C VAL A 66 14.04 -12.82 -11.30
N ASP A 67 14.55 -13.60 -12.27
CA ASP A 67 14.70 -15.05 -12.15
C ASP A 67 15.67 -15.42 -11.01
N ALA A 68 16.78 -14.70 -10.86
CA ALA A 68 17.78 -14.94 -9.83
C ALA A 68 17.22 -14.73 -8.40
N ILE A 69 16.33 -13.76 -8.23
CA ILE A 69 15.63 -13.49 -6.98
C ILE A 69 14.59 -14.58 -6.67
N GLY A 70 13.97 -15.18 -7.70
CA GLY A 70 12.85 -16.10 -7.58
C GLY A 70 11.56 -15.39 -7.17
N ALA A 71 11.36 -14.18 -7.68
CA ALA A 71 10.20 -13.35 -7.40
C ALA A 71 8.89 -14.04 -7.79
N GLN A 72 7.86 -13.94 -6.94
CA GLN A 72 6.52 -14.42 -7.21
C GLN A 72 5.62 -13.33 -7.81
N ASN A 73 5.95 -12.06 -7.57
CA ASN A 73 5.24 -10.89 -8.05
C ASN A 73 6.20 -9.68 -8.14
N ILE A 74 5.69 -8.54 -8.58
CA ILE A 74 6.50 -7.31 -8.73
C ILE A 74 6.93 -6.76 -7.36
N ALA A 75 6.11 -6.93 -6.31
CA ALA A 75 6.48 -6.51 -4.96
C ALA A 75 7.77 -7.17 -4.47
N ASP A 76 7.97 -8.46 -4.75
CA ASP A 76 9.20 -9.17 -4.36
C ASP A 76 10.46 -8.56 -5.02
N ILE A 77 10.35 -8.03 -6.25
CA ILE A 77 11.43 -7.30 -6.92
C ILE A 77 11.69 -5.98 -6.19
N THR A 78 10.63 -5.22 -5.95
CA THR A 78 10.69 -3.88 -5.35
C THR A 78 11.27 -3.91 -3.94
N GLN A 79 10.95 -4.93 -3.12
CA GLN A 79 11.52 -5.13 -1.80
C GLN A 79 13.05 -5.28 -1.81
N THR A 80 13.63 -5.81 -2.90
CA THR A 80 15.08 -6.00 -3.01
C THR A 80 15.83 -4.72 -3.35
N LEU A 81 15.15 -3.66 -3.79
CA LEU A 81 15.79 -2.40 -4.12
C LEU A 81 16.28 -1.69 -2.85
N THR A 82 17.56 -1.31 -2.82
CA THR A 82 18.14 -0.61 -1.67
C THR A 82 17.62 0.83 -1.53
N VAL A 83 17.17 1.41 -2.63
CA VAL A 83 16.59 2.76 -2.71
C VAL A 83 15.11 2.81 -2.30
N ASN A 84 14.45 1.65 -2.16
CA ASN A 84 13.05 1.57 -1.76
C ASN A 84 12.94 1.42 -0.24
N THR A 85 12.25 2.32 0.44
CA THR A 85 11.99 2.26 1.88
C THR A 85 10.62 2.87 2.20
N GLY A 86 9.93 2.34 3.21
CA GLY A 86 8.60 2.80 3.57
C GLY A 86 7.46 2.32 2.66
N SER A 87 7.74 1.47 1.67
CA SER A 87 6.71 0.88 0.81
C SER A 87 5.92 -0.21 1.53
N GLN A 88 4.65 -0.38 1.14
CA GLN A 88 3.75 -1.42 1.67
C GLN A 88 3.79 -2.66 0.77
N ASN A 89 4.96 -3.27 0.60
CA ASN A 89 5.18 -4.43 -0.26
C ASN A 89 5.32 -5.75 0.52
N ASN A 90 5.67 -5.68 1.81
CA ASN A 90 5.66 -6.86 2.65
C ASN A 90 4.22 -7.22 3.02
N PRO A 91 3.87 -8.49 3.08
CA PRO A 91 2.54 -8.89 3.55
C PRO A 91 2.29 -8.36 4.97
N ASP A 92 1.16 -7.72 5.16
CA ASP A 92 0.68 -7.27 6.45
C ASP A 92 -0.84 -7.01 6.37
N ALA A 93 -1.61 -8.07 6.30
CA ALA A 93 -3.07 -7.97 6.30
C ALA A 93 -3.65 -7.58 7.66
N PHE A 94 -2.82 -7.51 8.70
CA PHE A 94 -3.22 -7.14 10.05
C PHE A 94 -3.27 -5.62 10.23
N THR A 95 -2.17 -4.90 9.94
CA THR A 95 -2.09 -3.45 10.18
C THR A 95 -2.37 -2.61 8.95
N GLN A 96 -2.07 -3.11 7.74
CA GLN A 96 -2.31 -2.45 6.45
C GLN A 96 -3.58 -2.98 5.78
N ASN A 97 -4.70 -2.82 6.44
CA ASN A 97 -5.93 -3.50 6.08
C ASN A 97 -6.70 -2.85 4.92
N ALA A 98 -6.59 -1.54 4.70
CA ALA A 98 -7.32 -0.85 3.63
C ALA A 98 -6.86 -1.26 2.22
N THR A 99 -5.61 -1.68 2.07
CA THR A 99 -4.98 -2.00 0.78
C THR A 99 -4.42 -3.42 0.72
N THR A 100 -5.07 -4.35 1.42
CA THR A 100 -4.66 -5.76 1.45
C THR A 100 -4.50 -6.34 0.04
N GLY A 101 -3.36 -7.00 -0.23
CA GLY A 101 -3.05 -7.62 -1.52
C GLY A 101 -2.40 -6.69 -2.55
N THR A 102 -2.37 -5.36 -2.34
CA THR A 102 -1.73 -4.41 -3.24
C THR A 102 -0.23 -4.27 -2.98
N SER A 103 0.48 -3.56 -3.87
CA SER A 103 1.90 -3.20 -3.70
C SER A 103 2.22 -1.85 -4.31
N ASN A 104 3.28 -1.20 -3.82
CA ASN A 104 3.67 0.14 -4.24
C ASN A 104 5.19 0.35 -4.16
N ILE A 105 5.69 1.48 -4.66
CA ILE A 105 7.10 1.84 -4.63
C ILE A 105 7.26 3.18 -3.91
N ASN A 106 8.23 3.25 -3.00
CA ASN A 106 8.60 4.46 -2.30
C ASN A 106 10.11 4.69 -2.39
N LEU A 107 10.52 5.49 -3.34
CA LEU A 107 11.93 5.79 -3.54
C LEU A 107 12.43 6.75 -2.45
N ARG A 108 13.45 6.30 -1.69
CA ARG A 108 14.15 7.08 -0.64
C ARG A 108 13.27 7.56 0.52
N GLY A 109 12.08 6.96 0.70
CA GLY A 109 11.15 7.37 1.77
C GLY A 109 10.53 8.75 1.58
N LEU A 110 10.48 9.25 0.33
CA LEU A 110 9.86 10.56 0.00
C LEU A 110 8.35 10.47 -0.22
N GLY A 111 7.74 9.33 0.13
CA GLY A 111 6.31 9.07 0.01
C GLY A 111 5.93 8.32 -1.27
N LEU A 112 4.87 7.49 -1.17
CA LEU A 112 4.40 6.63 -2.27
C LEU A 112 3.99 7.43 -3.52
N GLN A 113 3.43 8.62 -3.32
CA GLN A 113 2.98 9.52 -4.38
C GLN A 113 4.11 10.27 -5.07
N SER A 114 5.32 10.26 -4.51
CA SER A 114 6.50 10.95 -5.06
C SER A 114 7.27 10.10 -6.06
N THR A 115 6.83 8.85 -6.30
CA THR A 115 7.41 7.93 -7.28
C THR A 115 6.43 7.69 -8.42
N LEU A 116 6.75 8.18 -9.62
CA LEU A 116 5.91 7.96 -10.79
C LEU A 116 6.10 6.53 -11.32
N VAL A 117 5.00 5.78 -11.45
CA VAL A 117 4.99 4.41 -11.99
C VAL A 117 4.48 4.40 -13.42
N LEU A 118 5.30 3.88 -14.34
CA LEU A 118 4.99 3.79 -15.77
C LEU A 118 5.00 2.33 -16.26
N LEU A 119 4.20 2.06 -17.29
CA LEU A 119 4.27 0.83 -18.09
C LEU A 119 4.55 1.23 -19.54
N ASN A 120 5.68 0.76 -20.09
CA ASN A 120 6.15 1.13 -21.43
C ASN A 120 6.20 2.66 -21.65
N GLY A 121 6.61 3.42 -20.62
CA GLY A 121 6.69 4.87 -20.67
C GLY A 121 5.36 5.61 -20.56
N LYS A 122 4.24 4.94 -20.33
CA LYS A 122 2.90 5.53 -20.19
C LYS A 122 2.38 5.38 -18.76
N ARG A 123 1.59 6.36 -18.30
CA ARG A 123 1.01 6.38 -16.94
C ARG A 123 0.01 5.25 -16.71
N ASN A 124 -0.18 4.90 -15.45
CA ASN A 124 -1.15 3.92 -14.98
C ASN A 124 -2.20 4.60 -14.08
N PRO A 125 -3.43 4.04 -13.99
CA PRO A 125 -4.43 4.53 -13.04
C PRO A 125 -3.93 4.35 -11.60
N LEU A 126 -4.33 5.26 -10.72
CA LEU A 126 -4.15 5.09 -9.28
C LEU A 126 -5.04 3.95 -8.78
N ASN A 127 -4.64 3.31 -7.70
CA ASN A 127 -5.54 2.44 -6.94
C ASN A 127 -6.73 3.26 -6.43
N ALA A 128 -7.94 2.73 -6.54
CA ALA A 128 -9.16 3.46 -6.17
C ALA A 128 -9.28 3.67 -4.66
N VAL A 129 -8.70 2.75 -3.86
CA VAL A 129 -8.62 2.84 -2.40
C VAL A 129 -7.24 3.33 -1.99
N GLN A 130 -7.19 4.25 -1.05
CA GLN A 130 -5.97 4.80 -0.47
C GLN A 130 -5.43 3.89 0.64
N THR A 131 -4.15 4.10 1.00
CA THR A 131 -3.57 3.50 2.22
C THR A 131 -4.32 3.95 3.47
N ASN A 132 -4.05 3.32 4.61
CA ASN A 132 -4.65 3.74 5.89
C ASN A 132 -4.38 5.22 6.23
N ASP A 133 -3.28 5.78 5.73
CA ASP A 133 -2.89 7.19 5.92
C ASP A 133 -3.47 8.12 4.83
N GLY A 134 -4.41 7.65 4.01
CA GLY A 134 -5.04 8.45 2.95
C GLY A 134 -4.17 8.71 1.72
N ILE A 135 -3.09 7.93 1.52
CA ILE A 135 -2.15 8.12 0.42
C ILE A 135 -2.58 7.32 -0.81
N SER A 136 -2.69 7.99 -1.96
CA SER A 136 -2.95 7.36 -3.25
C SER A 136 -1.66 6.78 -3.85
N PHE A 137 -1.75 5.70 -4.61
CA PHE A 137 -0.60 5.01 -5.24
C PHE A 137 -1.04 4.21 -6.46
N VAL A 138 -0.08 3.71 -7.24
CA VAL A 138 -0.33 2.72 -8.31
C VAL A 138 -0.03 1.32 -7.76
N ASP A 139 -1.00 0.39 -7.86
CA ASP A 139 -0.74 -1.01 -7.50
C ASP A 139 0.17 -1.67 -8.54
N THR A 140 1.42 -1.91 -8.16
CA THR A 140 2.42 -2.48 -9.06
C THR A 140 2.18 -3.95 -9.38
N ASN A 141 1.53 -4.72 -8.49
CA ASN A 141 1.15 -6.12 -8.75
C ASN A 141 0.02 -6.26 -9.79
N SER A 142 -0.69 -5.16 -10.07
CA SER A 142 -1.79 -5.11 -11.05
C SER A 142 -1.36 -4.61 -12.43
N LEU A 143 -0.07 -4.44 -12.71
CA LEU A 143 0.41 -3.90 -13.98
C LEU A 143 0.39 -4.95 -15.10
N ILE A 144 1.11 -6.05 -14.93
CA ILE A 144 1.33 -7.10 -15.94
C ILE A 144 1.66 -8.46 -15.29
N PRO A 145 1.46 -9.59 -15.99
CA PRO A 145 2.07 -10.87 -15.62
C PRO A 145 3.60 -10.77 -15.59
N LEU A 146 4.24 -11.39 -14.61
CA LEU A 146 5.70 -11.31 -14.43
C LEU A 146 6.46 -11.90 -15.64
N ILE A 147 5.92 -12.95 -16.29
CA ILE A 147 6.47 -13.55 -17.51
C ILE A 147 6.54 -12.57 -18.69
N ALA A 148 5.71 -11.51 -18.70
CA ALA A 148 5.73 -10.46 -19.71
C ALA A 148 6.77 -9.37 -19.46
N LEU A 149 7.34 -9.29 -18.24
CA LEU A 149 8.32 -8.27 -17.88
C LEU A 149 9.68 -8.57 -18.56
N GLN A 150 10.22 -7.59 -19.28
CA GLN A 150 11.58 -7.64 -19.81
C GLN A 150 12.56 -7.07 -18.80
N ARG A 151 12.23 -5.89 -18.24
CA ARG A 151 13.03 -5.19 -17.24
C ARG A 151 12.24 -4.11 -16.53
N GLN A 152 12.73 -3.71 -15.38
CA GLN A 152 12.32 -2.51 -14.65
C GLN A 152 13.45 -1.47 -14.72
N GLU A 153 13.14 -0.27 -15.19
CA GLU A 153 14.04 0.88 -15.21
C GLU A 153 13.64 1.85 -14.09
N ILE A 154 14.58 2.18 -13.20
CA ILE A 154 14.35 3.05 -12.06
C ILE A 154 15.25 4.26 -12.19
N LEU A 155 14.67 5.40 -12.56
CA LEU A 155 15.35 6.69 -12.63
C LEU A 155 15.38 7.31 -11.24
N LEU A 156 16.57 7.56 -10.73
CA LEU A 156 16.83 8.03 -9.36
C LEU A 156 17.14 9.55 -9.32
N ASP A 157 16.31 10.34 -9.97
CA ASP A 157 16.49 11.78 -10.11
C ASP A 157 15.13 12.49 -10.21
N GLY A 158 15.05 13.75 -9.81
CA GLY A 158 13.88 14.55 -10.06
C GLY A 158 13.60 14.63 -11.57
N ALA A 159 12.38 14.27 -11.98
CA ALA A 159 12.04 14.04 -13.36
C ALA A 159 10.75 14.75 -13.83
N SER A 160 10.19 15.65 -13.02
CA SER A 160 8.96 16.38 -13.37
C SER A 160 9.12 17.21 -14.64
N ALA A 161 10.32 17.71 -14.94
CA ALA A 161 10.62 18.42 -16.20
C ALA A 161 10.37 17.56 -17.46
N LEU A 162 10.38 16.22 -17.35
CA LEU A 162 10.11 15.30 -18.44
C LEU A 162 8.71 14.66 -18.31
N TYR A 163 8.39 14.12 -17.14
CA TYR A 163 7.21 13.27 -16.95
C TYR A 163 6.04 13.96 -16.21
N GLY A 164 6.27 15.17 -15.66
CA GLY A 164 5.25 15.94 -14.93
C GLY A 164 5.11 15.53 -13.47
N SER A 165 3.96 15.86 -12.87
CA SER A 165 3.62 15.56 -11.48
C SER A 165 3.93 14.11 -11.09
N ASP A 166 4.26 13.90 -9.82
CA ASP A 166 4.56 12.61 -9.17
C ASP A 166 6.00 12.08 -9.42
N ALA A 167 6.75 12.63 -10.39
CA ALA A 167 8.14 12.24 -10.66
C ALA A 167 9.13 13.02 -9.79
N VAL A 168 8.89 13.07 -8.48
CA VAL A 168 9.68 13.86 -7.49
C VAL A 168 10.91 13.07 -7.05
N ALA A 169 10.73 11.91 -6.43
CA ALA A 169 11.81 11.02 -5.97
C ALA A 169 12.43 10.23 -7.12
N GLY A 170 11.68 10.05 -8.20
CA GLY A 170 12.09 9.31 -9.38
C GLY A 170 10.96 8.71 -10.19
N VAL A 171 11.33 7.83 -11.12
CA VAL A 171 10.41 7.12 -12.01
C VAL A 171 10.72 5.64 -12.00
N ALA A 172 9.71 4.80 -11.80
CA ALA A 172 9.78 3.35 -11.98
C ALA A 172 9.02 2.96 -13.25
N ASN A 173 9.74 2.56 -14.30
CA ASN A 173 9.17 2.20 -15.59
C ASN A 173 9.33 0.71 -15.84
N PHE A 174 8.20 0.03 -16.02
CA PHE A 174 8.14 -1.40 -16.33
C PHE A 174 8.09 -1.57 -17.85
N ILE A 175 9.07 -2.27 -18.39
CA ILE A 175 9.18 -2.52 -19.84
C ILE A 175 8.83 -3.98 -20.11
N THR A 176 7.90 -4.19 -21.02
CA THR A 176 7.46 -5.52 -21.43
C THR A 176 8.35 -6.13 -22.50
N LYS A 177 8.37 -7.47 -22.57
CA LYS A 177 9.01 -8.19 -23.67
C LYS A 177 8.41 -7.76 -25.01
N ASP A 178 9.24 -7.68 -26.01
CA ASP A 178 8.89 -7.49 -27.40
C ASP A 178 9.47 -8.63 -28.27
N ASN A 179 9.05 -8.72 -29.52
CA ASN A 179 9.62 -9.65 -30.53
C ASN A 179 9.79 -11.10 -30.06
N VAL A 180 8.88 -11.61 -29.24
CA VAL A 180 8.84 -13.02 -28.83
C VAL A 180 8.30 -13.87 -29.98
N ASP A 181 8.93 -15.01 -30.25
CA ASP A 181 8.46 -15.99 -31.23
C ASP A 181 8.38 -17.38 -30.58
N GLY A 182 7.18 -17.84 -30.26
CA GLY A 182 6.92 -19.12 -29.62
C GLY A 182 6.02 -19.00 -28.37
N PHE A 183 5.95 -20.08 -27.63
CA PHE A 183 5.20 -20.17 -26.36
C PHE A 183 6.15 -20.39 -25.18
N GLU A 184 6.00 -19.62 -24.13
CA GLU A 184 6.67 -19.77 -22.85
C GLU A 184 5.63 -20.07 -21.76
N ALA A 185 5.98 -20.94 -20.79
CA ALA A 185 5.16 -21.23 -19.64
C ALA A 185 6.04 -21.31 -18.39
N SER A 186 5.54 -20.80 -17.27
CA SER A 186 6.18 -20.85 -15.95
C SER A 186 5.24 -21.42 -14.91
N PHE A 187 5.78 -22.20 -14.02
CA PHE A 187 5.12 -22.71 -12.82
C PHE A 187 6.03 -22.50 -11.64
N ASP A 188 5.54 -21.87 -10.58
CA ASP A 188 6.24 -21.69 -9.33
C ASP A 188 5.37 -22.10 -8.15
N PHE A 189 6.01 -22.78 -7.21
CA PHE A 189 5.42 -23.14 -5.92
C PHE A 189 6.34 -22.69 -4.80
N GLN A 190 5.79 -21.97 -3.83
CA GLN A 190 6.51 -21.48 -2.66
C GLN A 190 5.76 -21.85 -1.37
N THR A 191 6.49 -22.22 -0.33
CA THR A 191 5.91 -22.56 0.98
C THR A 191 6.92 -22.35 2.11
N HIS A 192 6.41 -22.35 3.32
CA HIS A 192 7.20 -22.23 4.54
C HIS A 192 7.95 -23.50 4.94
N THR A 193 9.07 -23.29 5.66
CA THR A 193 9.73 -24.32 6.46
C THR A 193 10.15 -23.69 7.80
N PRO A 194 9.95 -24.30 8.96
CA PRO A 194 9.59 -25.69 9.26
C PRO A 194 8.08 -25.96 9.28
N SER A 195 7.72 -27.24 9.43
CA SER A 195 6.36 -27.74 9.49
C SER A 195 5.51 -27.08 10.59
N GLY A 196 4.28 -26.74 10.26
CA GLY A 196 3.29 -26.15 11.18
C GLY A 196 2.64 -24.88 10.65
N GLN A 197 3.14 -24.33 9.55
CA GLN A 197 2.55 -23.19 8.85
C GLN A 197 1.97 -23.67 7.52
N SER A 198 0.76 -23.23 7.21
CA SER A 198 0.00 -23.71 6.06
C SER A 198 0.14 -22.84 4.82
N GLN A 199 0.73 -21.63 4.94
CA GLN A 199 0.83 -20.65 3.87
C GLN A 199 1.68 -21.17 2.70
N ARG A 200 1.15 -20.98 1.50
CA ARG A 200 1.79 -21.33 0.23
C ARG A 200 1.36 -20.34 -0.84
N ASP A 201 2.25 -20.14 -1.81
CA ASP A 201 1.97 -19.43 -3.04
C ASP A 201 2.10 -20.39 -4.21
N LEU A 202 1.14 -20.33 -5.13
CA LEU A 202 1.13 -21.08 -6.37
C LEU A 202 0.98 -20.08 -7.52
N ARG A 203 1.89 -20.14 -8.50
CA ARG A 203 1.84 -19.28 -9.67
C ARG A 203 1.93 -20.09 -10.95
N PHE A 204 1.04 -19.80 -11.89
CA PHE A 204 1.07 -20.28 -13.26
C PHE A 204 1.10 -19.09 -14.19
N GLU A 205 1.99 -19.13 -15.18
CA GLU A 205 2.05 -18.10 -16.21
C GLU A 205 2.21 -18.73 -17.58
N GLY A 206 1.70 -18.02 -18.59
CA GLY A 206 1.87 -18.39 -19.99
C GLY A 206 2.03 -17.14 -20.84
N LEU A 207 2.89 -17.23 -21.85
CA LEU A 207 3.14 -16.18 -22.82
C LEU A 207 3.24 -16.80 -24.20
N TYR A 208 2.55 -16.19 -25.17
CA TYR A 208 2.67 -16.54 -26.58
C TYR A 208 2.94 -15.30 -27.41
N GLY A 209 4.00 -15.34 -28.20
CA GLY A 209 4.35 -14.27 -29.11
C GLY A 209 4.59 -14.78 -30.54
N LYS A 210 4.42 -13.88 -31.49
CA LYS A 210 4.73 -14.15 -32.92
C LYS A 210 5.20 -12.88 -33.59
N THR A 211 6.34 -13.01 -34.26
CA THR A 211 6.91 -11.98 -35.14
C THR A 211 6.60 -12.32 -36.57
N PHE A 212 6.29 -11.33 -37.37
CA PHE A 212 5.99 -11.43 -38.82
C PHE A 212 6.64 -10.24 -39.56
N ASP A 213 6.63 -10.25 -40.88
CA ASP A 213 7.40 -9.31 -41.74
C ASP A 213 7.23 -7.80 -41.34
N ARG A 214 6.08 -7.42 -40.80
CA ARG A 214 5.74 -6.02 -40.53
C ARG A 214 5.21 -5.80 -39.13
N GLY A 215 5.59 -6.64 -38.18
CA GLY A 215 5.20 -6.41 -36.79
C GLY A 215 5.28 -7.65 -35.94
N SER A 216 4.76 -7.54 -34.74
CA SER A 216 4.71 -8.60 -33.75
C SER A 216 3.42 -8.49 -32.94
N PHE A 217 3.07 -9.58 -32.29
CA PHE A 217 2.10 -9.56 -31.21
C PHE A 217 2.56 -10.46 -30.07
N LEU A 218 2.10 -10.14 -28.87
CA LEU A 218 2.35 -10.89 -27.65
C LEU A 218 1.06 -10.93 -26.84
N ILE A 219 0.75 -12.09 -26.24
CA ILE A 219 -0.26 -12.25 -25.21
C ILE A 219 0.34 -13.00 -24.03
N ALA A 220 0.04 -12.56 -22.82
CA ALA A 220 0.50 -13.20 -21.59
C ALA A 220 -0.62 -13.25 -20.55
N GLY A 221 -0.56 -14.24 -19.68
CA GLY A 221 -1.48 -14.35 -18.56
C GLY A 221 -0.83 -15.05 -17.37
N SER A 222 -1.24 -14.68 -16.17
CA SER A 222 -0.84 -15.34 -14.92
C SER A 222 -2.05 -15.63 -14.04
N TYR A 223 -1.93 -16.67 -13.23
CA TYR A 223 -2.81 -16.99 -12.11
C TYR A 223 -1.96 -17.22 -10.87
N VAL A 224 -2.29 -16.51 -9.81
CA VAL A 224 -1.66 -16.63 -8.49
C VAL A 224 -2.72 -17.06 -7.49
N ASP A 225 -2.39 -18.05 -6.66
CA ASP A 225 -3.20 -18.53 -5.54
C ASP A 225 -2.31 -18.56 -4.30
N ARG A 226 -2.65 -17.72 -3.33
CA ARG A 226 -1.93 -17.59 -2.06
C ARG A 226 -2.84 -17.95 -0.93
N THR A 227 -2.42 -18.90 -0.09
CA THR A 227 -3.15 -19.22 1.15
C THR A 227 -2.65 -18.34 2.31
N PRO A 228 -3.50 -18.08 3.32
CA PRO A 228 -3.13 -17.16 4.39
C PRO A 228 -2.04 -17.71 5.31
N LEU A 229 -1.27 -16.81 5.93
CA LEU A 229 -0.50 -17.05 7.14
C LEU A 229 -1.23 -16.38 8.29
N THR A 230 -1.85 -17.16 9.16
CA THR A 230 -2.60 -16.63 10.30
C THR A 230 -1.66 -16.17 11.42
N THR A 231 -2.12 -15.24 12.23
CA THR A 231 -1.42 -14.84 13.47
C THR A 231 -1.38 -15.97 14.49
N GLU A 232 -2.37 -16.88 14.49
CA GLU A 232 -2.35 -18.10 15.32
C GLU A 232 -1.17 -19.03 14.96
N GLU A 233 -0.85 -19.16 13.67
CA GLU A 233 0.29 -19.94 13.18
C GLU A 233 1.64 -19.23 13.45
N ARG A 234 1.67 -17.89 13.39
CA ARG A 234 2.89 -17.09 13.60
C ARG A 234 2.57 -15.77 14.28
N ARG A 235 2.62 -15.73 15.58
CA ARG A 235 2.40 -14.52 16.36
C ARG A 235 3.72 -13.86 16.76
N LEU A 236 4.06 -12.74 16.13
CA LEU A 236 5.35 -12.06 16.31
C LEU A 236 5.43 -11.26 17.61
N SER A 237 4.30 -10.82 18.18
CA SER A 237 4.25 -10.06 19.45
C SER A 237 4.46 -10.92 20.69
N VAL A 238 4.05 -12.19 20.69
CA VAL A 238 4.07 -13.09 21.86
C VAL A 238 5.45 -13.61 22.24
N PRO A 239 6.35 -13.99 21.29
CA PRO A 239 7.67 -14.54 21.65
C PRO A 239 8.52 -13.68 22.57
N PHE A 240 8.23 -12.38 22.62
CA PHE A 240 8.96 -11.42 23.46
C PHE A 240 8.29 -11.19 24.81
N GLY A 241 7.25 -11.96 25.16
CA GLY A 241 6.51 -11.82 26.40
C GLY A 241 5.64 -10.56 26.50
N LEU A 242 5.52 -9.83 25.39
CA LEU A 242 4.73 -8.62 25.27
C LEU A 242 3.60 -8.88 24.26
N ASN A 243 2.39 -9.08 24.77
CA ASN A 243 1.23 -9.20 23.91
C ASN A 243 0.65 -7.82 23.62
N GLN A 244 0.97 -7.25 22.46
CA GLN A 244 0.48 -5.96 22.02
C GLN A 244 -0.94 -6.03 21.42
N ASP A 245 -1.42 -7.24 21.13
CA ASP A 245 -2.68 -7.46 20.43
C ASP A 245 -3.83 -7.75 21.41
N VAL A 246 -3.80 -7.10 22.58
CA VAL A 246 -4.82 -7.22 23.62
C VAL A 246 -5.58 -5.92 23.79
N SER A 247 -6.91 -6.00 23.64
CA SER A 247 -7.83 -4.91 23.93
C SER A 247 -8.31 -4.99 25.40
N SER A 248 -8.48 -3.84 26.06
CA SER A 248 -9.17 -3.76 27.33
C SER A 248 -10.70 -3.92 27.22
N LEU A 249 -11.22 -4.01 25.99
CA LEU A 249 -12.64 -4.14 25.67
C LEU A 249 -12.92 -5.57 25.25
N GLY A 250 -13.36 -6.38 26.19
CA GLY A 250 -13.54 -7.80 26.03
C GLY A 250 -14.95 -8.23 25.65
N ASN A 251 -15.17 -9.53 25.74
CA ASN A 251 -16.45 -10.19 25.64
C ASN A 251 -16.71 -10.97 26.98
N PRO A 252 -17.70 -10.59 27.79
CA PRO A 252 -18.79 -9.65 27.54
C PRO A 252 -18.44 -8.16 27.67
N GLY A 253 -17.22 -7.82 28.06
CA GLY A 253 -16.78 -6.45 28.23
C GLY A 253 -16.95 -5.90 29.64
N ALA A 254 -16.91 -4.58 29.74
CA ALA A 254 -17.08 -3.82 30.98
C ALA A 254 -18.27 -2.87 30.90
N PHE A 255 -18.82 -2.51 32.03
CA PHE A 255 -19.80 -1.45 32.14
C PHE A 255 -19.35 -0.42 33.17
N PHE A 256 -19.67 0.85 32.90
CA PHE A 256 -19.29 1.99 33.74
C PHE A 256 -20.53 2.54 34.41
N LEU A 257 -20.46 2.71 35.72
CA LEU A 257 -21.50 3.38 36.47
C LEU A 257 -21.40 4.89 36.22
N VAL A 258 -22.54 5.55 36.05
CA VAL A 258 -22.61 6.99 35.79
C VAL A 258 -23.55 7.64 36.79
N GLY A 259 -23.09 8.73 37.46
CA GLY A 259 -23.88 9.49 38.39
C GLY A 259 -24.17 8.78 39.71
N VAL A 260 -23.25 7.94 40.18
CA VAL A 260 -23.40 7.19 41.46
C VAL A 260 -22.73 7.86 42.65
N ASP A 261 -22.06 8.97 42.47
CA ASP A 261 -21.41 9.74 43.54
C ASP A 261 -22.40 10.51 44.43
N ASP A 262 -23.27 9.75 45.10
CA ASP A 262 -24.15 10.19 46.14
C ASP A 262 -23.86 9.43 47.44
N PRO A 263 -23.57 10.11 48.57
CA PRO A 263 -23.31 9.42 49.83
C PRO A 263 -24.40 8.46 50.31
N ALA A 264 -25.62 8.60 49.78
CA ALA A 264 -26.73 7.68 50.06
C ALA A 264 -26.75 6.46 49.11
N ASN A 265 -25.95 6.47 48.04
CA ASN A 265 -25.83 5.38 47.08
C ASN A 265 -24.83 4.32 47.58
N PRO A 266 -25.21 3.02 47.67
CA PRO A 266 -24.25 1.98 48.07
C PRO A 266 -23.07 1.84 47.11
N LEU A 267 -23.13 2.41 45.89
CA LEU A 267 -22.06 2.41 44.89
C LEU A 267 -21.26 3.73 44.85
N ASN A 268 -21.46 4.60 45.87
CA ASN A 268 -20.71 5.87 45.98
C ASN A 268 -19.20 5.66 45.93
N GLY A 269 -18.50 6.48 45.14
CA GLY A 269 -17.06 6.36 44.90
C GLY A 269 -16.68 5.38 43.78
N LEU A 270 -17.65 4.86 43.05
CA LEU A 270 -17.45 4.00 41.87
C LEU A 270 -17.90 4.66 40.57
N ASP A 271 -18.17 5.98 40.57
CA ASP A 271 -18.52 6.71 39.39
C ASP A 271 -17.38 6.65 38.36
N GLY A 272 -17.68 6.26 37.12
CA GLY A 272 -16.68 6.07 36.07
C GLY A 272 -15.77 4.84 36.27
N ALA A 273 -15.94 4.04 37.31
CA ALA A 273 -15.17 2.82 37.49
C ALA A 273 -15.66 1.71 36.54
N PRO A 274 -14.75 1.01 35.81
CA PRO A 274 -15.14 -0.12 35.00
C PRO A 274 -15.47 -1.33 35.91
N ILE A 275 -16.58 -1.96 35.65
CA ILE A 275 -17.04 -3.16 36.36
C ILE A 275 -17.21 -4.30 35.37
N ILE A 276 -16.68 -5.45 35.70
CA ILE A 276 -16.75 -6.67 34.89
C ILE A 276 -17.38 -7.82 35.66
N ASP A 277 -17.81 -8.84 34.91
CA ASP A 277 -18.04 -10.20 35.42
C ASP A 277 -16.76 -11.03 35.17
N PRO A 278 -15.94 -11.31 36.19
CA PRO A 278 -14.69 -12.04 35.99
C PRO A 278 -14.92 -13.45 35.45
N THR A 279 -15.92 -14.18 36.01
CA THR A 279 -16.22 -15.54 35.58
C THR A 279 -16.69 -15.60 34.14
N GLY A 280 -17.57 -14.66 33.74
CA GLY A 280 -18.04 -14.61 32.39
C GLY A 280 -17.00 -14.14 31.39
N CYS A 281 -16.10 -13.25 31.80
CA CYS A 281 -14.95 -12.86 31.02
C CYS A 281 -14.07 -14.07 30.68
N ASP A 282 -13.70 -14.85 31.71
CA ASP A 282 -12.84 -16.03 31.53
C ASP A 282 -13.58 -17.16 30.75
N ASP A 283 -14.88 -17.35 30.99
CA ASP A 283 -15.70 -18.37 30.30
C ASP A 283 -15.88 -18.07 28.79
N LEU A 284 -15.84 -16.80 28.38
CA LEU A 284 -15.99 -16.34 27.00
C LEU A 284 -14.63 -16.08 26.29
N GLY A 285 -13.55 -16.57 26.89
CA GLY A 285 -12.20 -16.50 26.30
C GLY A 285 -11.45 -15.20 26.55
N GLY A 286 -11.98 -14.32 27.45
CA GLY A 286 -11.26 -13.13 27.89
C GLY A 286 -10.27 -13.42 29.01
N ASN A 287 -9.58 -12.39 29.45
CA ASN A 287 -8.70 -12.39 30.63
C ASN A 287 -9.17 -11.32 31.61
N SER A 288 -9.67 -11.72 32.78
CA SER A 288 -10.15 -10.80 33.80
C SER A 288 -8.98 -10.15 34.57
N LEU A 289 -8.88 -8.82 34.51
CA LEU A 289 -7.90 -8.02 35.24
C LEU A 289 -8.58 -7.24 36.36
N ALA A 290 -8.41 -7.67 37.59
CA ALA A 290 -8.92 -6.95 38.75
C ALA A 290 -8.13 -5.66 39.02
N LEU A 291 -8.81 -4.51 39.07
CA LEU A 291 -8.23 -3.19 39.34
C LEU A 291 -8.66 -2.64 40.72
N GLY A 292 -9.68 -3.24 41.34
CA GLY A 292 -10.23 -2.78 42.59
C GLY A 292 -11.02 -3.87 43.33
N PRO A 293 -11.85 -3.51 44.31
CA PRO A 293 -12.61 -4.47 45.11
C PRO A 293 -13.73 -5.14 44.33
N ALA A 294 -14.10 -6.34 44.74
CA ALA A 294 -15.35 -6.95 44.30
C ALA A 294 -16.54 -6.14 44.79
N VAL A 295 -17.54 -5.94 43.92
CA VAL A 295 -18.80 -5.24 44.21
C VAL A 295 -19.89 -6.32 44.36
N PRO A 296 -20.31 -6.64 45.62
CA PRO A 296 -21.23 -7.75 45.86
C PRO A 296 -22.54 -7.65 45.06
N GLY A 297 -22.87 -8.68 44.30
CA GLY A 297 -24.06 -8.73 43.46
C GLY A 297 -23.97 -7.93 42.17
N VAL A 298 -22.84 -7.28 41.88
CA VAL A 298 -22.66 -6.41 40.73
C VAL A 298 -21.49 -6.89 39.86
N GLY A 299 -20.34 -7.25 40.44
CA GLY A 299 -19.15 -7.72 39.75
C GLY A 299 -17.83 -7.37 40.41
N GLN A 300 -16.81 -7.17 39.63
CA GLN A 300 -15.47 -6.80 40.05
C GLN A 300 -15.07 -5.48 39.38
N VAL A 301 -14.49 -4.54 40.13
CA VAL A 301 -13.83 -3.39 39.50
C VAL A 301 -12.61 -3.90 38.75
N GLY A 302 -12.61 -3.77 37.43
CA GLY A 302 -11.58 -4.35 36.60
C GLY A 302 -11.88 -4.25 35.10
N LEU A 303 -11.02 -4.85 34.29
CA LEU A 303 -11.14 -4.93 32.83
C LEU A 303 -11.30 -6.39 32.39
N CYS A 304 -12.16 -6.63 31.42
CA CYS A 304 -12.19 -7.88 30.68
C CYS A 304 -11.35 -7.68 29.41
N GLN A 305 -10.17 -8.25 29.38
CA GLN A 305 -9.27 -8.13 28.25
C GLN A 305 -9.61 -9.15 27.17
N PHE A 306 -9.46 -8.77 25.92
CA PHE A 306 -9.70 -9.60 24.77
C PHE A 306 -8.46 -9.67 23.89
N ASP A 307 -8.01 -10.87 23.59
CA ASP A 307 -6.92 -11.10 22.65
C ASP A 307 -7.48 -11.10 21.21
N PHE A 308 -7.34 -9.95 20.53
CA PHE A 308 -7.83 -9.81 19.18
C PHE A 308 -6.82 -10.30 18.13
N GLY A 309 -5.55 -10.48 18.54
CA GLY A 309 -4.48 -10.87 17.64
C GLY A 309 -4.67 -12.25 17.01
N ASP A 310 -5.40 -13.17 17.63
CA ASP A 310 -5.63 -14.52 17.11
C ASP A 310 -6.58 -14.57 15.88
N PHE A 311 -7.28 -13.47 15.60
CA PHE A 311 -8.30 -13.40 14.54
C PHE A 311 -7.75 -12.93 13.19
N PHE A 312 -6.50 -12.48 13.12
CA PHE A 312 -5.93 -11.84 11.94
C PHE A 312 -5.04 -12.77 11.10
N ASN A 313 -4.70 -12.29 9.92
CA ASN A 313 -3.71 -12.88 9.04
C ASN A 313 -2.52 -11.92 8.91
N LEU A 314 -1.30 -12.44 8.93
CA LEU A 314 -0.10 -11.72 8.48
C LEU A 314 -0.05 -11.66 6.94
N VAL A 315 -0.41 -12.77 6.29
CA VAL A 315 -0.54 -12.88 4.83
C VAL A 315 -2.00 -13.15 4.50
N PRO A 316 -2.64 -12.38 3.60
CA PRO A 316 -4.03 -12.62 3.22
C PRO A 316 -4.18 -13.91 2.40
N ASP A 317 -5.38 -14.44 2.36
CA ASP A 317 -5.82 -15.34 1.28
C ASP A 317 -6.01 -14.49 0.02
N GLU A 318 -5.37 -14.85 -1.11
CA GLU A 318 -5.39 -14.03 -2.31
C GLU A 318 -5.48 -14.91 -3.57
N GLN A 319 -6.36 -14.53 -4.47
CA GLN A 319 -6.41 -15.05 -5.84
C GLN A 319 -6.28 -13.89 -6.82
N ARG A 320 -5.33 -14.00 -7.76
CA ARG A 320 -5.06 -12.95 -8.74
C ARG A 320 -4.93 -13.52 -10.15
N ILE A 321 -5.56 -12.84 -11.11
CA ILE A 321 -5.40 -13.11 -12.54
C ILE A 321 -4.90 -11.83 -13.21
N ASN A 322 -3.75 -11.91 -13.88
CA ASN A 322 -3.25 -10.82 -14.72
C ASN A 322 -3.27 -11.28 -16.19
N LEU A 323 -3.75 -10.43 -17.07
CA LEU A 323 -3.72 -10.61 -18.52
C LEU A 323 -3.03 -9.41 -19.17
N TYR A 324 -2.22 -9.66 -20.19
CA TYR A 324 -1.54 -8.63 -20.97
C TYR A 324 -1.54 -8.99 -22.45
N GLY A 325 -1.68 -8.00 -23.32
CA GLY A 325 -1.55 -8.15 -24.75
C GLY A 325 -0.92 -6.92 -25.38
N GLN A 326 -0.08 -7.15 -26.39
CA GLN A 326 0.61 -6.12 -27.16
C GLN A 326 0.61 -6.46 -28.63
N VAL A 327 0.47 -5.46 -29.48
CA VAL A 327 0.58 -5.54 -30.94
C VAL A 327 1.36 -4.34 -31.44
N ASP A 328 2.42 -4.61 -32.20
CA ASP A 328 3.20 -3.62 -32.92
C ASP A 328 3.12 -3.93 -34.42
N TYR A 329 2.83 -2.91 -35.22
CA TYR A 329 2.65 -3.08 -36.68
C TYR A 329 3.15 -1.90 -37.49
N ASP A 330 4.08 -2.16 -38.42
CA ASP A 330 4.59 -1.17 -39.36
C ASP A 330 3.60 -0.91 -40.48
N ILE A 331 2.85 0.17 -40.37
CA ILE A 331 1.89 0.59 -41.42
C ILE A 331 2.64 0.91 -42.71
N THR A 332 3.76 1.63 -42.56
CA THR A 332 4.73 1.92 -43.65
C THR A 332 6.13 1.70 -43.09
N ASP A 333 7.16 1.86 -43.97
CA ASP A 333 8.57 1.76 -43.50
C ASP A 333 8.96 2.85 -42.48
N ASN A 334 8.15 3.88 -42.32
CA ASN A 334 8.40 5.03 -41.41
C ASN A 334 7.27 5.32 -40.44
N ILE A 335 6.20 4.54 -40.45
CA ILE A 335 5.05 4.75 -39.55
C ILE A 335 4.68 3.43 -38.92
N SER A 336 4.71 3.39 -37.59
CA SER A 336 4.35 2.22 -36.80
C SER A 336 3.11 2.51 -35.93
N PHE A 337 2.32 1.49 -35.77
CA PHE A 337 1.16 1.44 -34.87
C PHE A 337 1.52 0.55 -33.68
N SER A 338 1.17 0.98 -32.47
CA SER A 338 1.28 0.19 -31.26
C SER A 338 -0.06 0.14 -30.52
N LEU A 339 -0.35 -1.00 -29.94
CA LEU A 339 -1.47 -1.21 -29.04
C LEU A 339 -1.02 -2.13 -27.92
N ASP A 340 -1.15 -1.70 -26.68
CA ASP A 340 -1.00 -2.55 -25.52
C ASP A 340 -2.21 -2.46 -24.58
N GLY A 341 -2.48 -3.55 -23.83
CA GLY A 341 -3.54 -3.56 -22.84
C GLY A 341 -3.30 -4.59 -21.77
N SER A 342 -3.70 -4.25 -20.54
CA SER A 342 -3.69 -5.14 -19.39
C SER A 342 -5.05 -5.20 -18.70
N TYR A 343 -5.34 -6.33 -18.09
CA TYR A 343 -6.47 -6.54 -17.19
C TYR A 343 -6.00 -7.38 -16.02
N THR A 344 -6.27 -6.91 -14.81
CA THR A 344 -6.00 -7.63 -13.57
C THR A 344 -7.26 -7.65 -12.72
N THR A 345 -7.58 -8.82 -12.19
CA THR A 345 -8.58 -8.97 -11.13
C THR A 345 -7.94 -9.71 -9.97
N PHE A 346 -8.21 -9.27 -8.76
CA PHE A 346 -7.82 -10.02 -7.57
C PHE A 346 -8.85 -9.89 -6.46
N ASP A 347 -8.97 -10.96 -5.69
CA ASP A 347 -9.76 -11.05 -4.48
C ASP A 347 -8.78 -11.35 -3.33
N ALA A 348 -8.84 -10.60 -2.25
CA ALA A 348 -8.06 -10.83 -1.04
C ALA A 348 -8.97 -10.89 0.18
N VAL A 349 -8.74 -11.91 1.03
CA VAL A 349 -9.50 -12.12 2.26
C VAL A 349 -8.56 -12.04 3.46
N ARG A 350 -8.92 -11.20 4.42
CA ARG A 350 -8.17 -11.01 5.65
C ARG A 350 -8.97 -11.43 6.87
N GLY A 351 -8.29 -11.94 7.89
CA GLY A 351 -8.89 -12.14 9.19
C GLY A 351 -9.39 -10.83 9.79
N ASN A 352 -10.46 -10.89 10.55
CA ASN A 352 -11.06 -9.73 11.22
C ASN A 352 -11.51 -10.14 12.62
N SER A 353 -11.21 -9.32 13.63
CA SER A 353 -11.66 -9.58 15.00
C SER A 353 -13.07 -9.06 15.21
N PRO A 354 -13.85 -9.65 16.14
CA PRO A 354 -15.12 -9.06 16.53
C PRO A 354 -14.97 -7.59 16.88
N THR A 355 -15.81 -6.75 16.29
CA THR A 355 -15.78 -5.31 16.52
C THR A 355 -16.60 -4.93 17.75
N PHE A 356 -16.49 -3.70 18.19
CA PHE A 356 -17.24 -3.15 19.31
C PHE A 356 -17.55 -1.68 19.02
N PRO A 357 -18.71 -1.16 19.46
CA PRO A 357 -19.15 0.20 19.20
C PRO A 357 -18.33 1.18 20.07
N PHE A 358 -17.09 1.40 19.67
CA PHE A 358 -16.10 2.12 20.45
C PHE A 358 -16.35 3.62 20.51
N LEU A 359 -16.74 4.22 19.41
CA LEU A 359 -16.91 5.67 19.28
C LEU A 359 -18.18 6.19 19.92
N GLN A 360 -19.09 5.29 20.29
CA GLN A 360 -20.40 5.64 20.82
C GLN A 360 -20.74 4.70 21.96
N PRO A 361 -20.41 5.08 23.23
CA PRO A 361 -20.72 4.23 24.36
C PRO A 361 -22.22 3.90 24.36
N ALA A 362 -22.52 2.62 24.30
CA ALA A 362 -23.87 2.15 24.39
C ALA A 362 -24.39 2.35 25.80
N VAL A 363 -25.57 2.99 25.95
CA VAL A 363 -26.15 3.34 27.24
C VAL A 363 -27.35 2.47 27.55
N ILE A 364 -27.31 1.77 28.68
CA ILE A 364 -28.48 1.10 29.26
C ILE A 364 -29.13 2.04 30.25
N GLY A 365 -30.38 2.43 30.03
CA GLY A 365 -31.11 3.33 30.90
C GLY A 365 -31.29 2.78 32.33
N GLY A 366 -31.19 3.64 33.36
CA GLY A 366 -31.36 3.27 34.75
C GLY A 366 -32.81 3.25 35.20
N GLY A 367 -33.09 2.66 36.35
CA GLY A 367 -34.34 2.71 37.06
C GLY A 367 -35.52 1.94 36.43
N ALA A 368 -36.11 2.52 35.40
CA ALA A 368 -37.20 1.92 34.64
C ALA A 368 -36.70 1.31 33.31
N SER A 369 -35.44 0.95 33.21
CA SER A 369 -34.82 0.35 32.02
C SER A 369 -35.67 -0.83 31.52
N THR A 370 -35.88 -0.89 30.21
CA THR A 370 -36.48 -2.05 29.56
C THR A 370 -35.50 -3.23 29.49
N ASN A 371 -34.21 -2.99 29.73
CA ASN A 371 -33.27 -4.09 29.85
C ASN A 371 -33.47 -4.87 31.14
N LEU A 372 -34.13 -6.02 31.03
CA LEU A 372 -34.47 -6.88 32.16
C LEU A 372 -33.25 -7.41 32.91
N PHE A 373 -32.10 -7.53 32.24
CA PHE A 373 -30.88 -7.99 32.85
C PHE A 373 -30.28 -6.92 33.77
N ALA A 374 -30.19 -5.66 33.28
CA ALA A 374 -29.73 -4.55 34.11
C ALA A 374 -30.66 -4.29 35.29
N ALA A 375 -31.98 -4.37 35.07
CA ALA A 375 -33.00 -4.27 36.12
C ALA A 375 -32.90 -5.40 37.17
N GLY A 376 -32.60 -6.63 36.74
CA GLY A 376 -32.38 -7.79 37.61
C GLY A 376 -31.13 -7.65 38.51
N LEU A 377 -30.12 -6.90 38.05
CA LEU A 377 -28.89 -6.59 38.80
C LEU A 377 -29.06 -5.37 39.74
N GLY A 378 -30.21 -4.67 39.62
CA GLY A 378 -30.54 -3.58 40.56
C GLY A 378 -29.81 -2.27 40.32
N PHE A 379 -29.34 -1.98 39.11
CA PHE A 379 -28.73 -0.70 38.74
C PHE A 379 -29.79 0.43 38.78
N PRO A 380 -29.70 1.38 39.68
CA PRO A 380 -30.66 2.47 39.78
C PRO A 380 -30.38 3.61 38.81
N GLN A 381 -29.19 3.65 38.21
CA GLN A 381 -28.67 4.68 37.32
C GLN A 381 -28.36 4.12 35.93
N PRO A 382 -28.26 4.99 34.90
CA PRO A 382 -27.76 4.58 33.61
C PRO A 382 -26.32 4.00 33.72
N ILE A 383 -26.04 3.00 32.91
CA ILE A 383 -24.70 2.40 32.77
C ILE A 383 -24.24 2.51 31.32
N ALA A 384 -23.00 2.84 31.10
CA ALA A 384 -22.40 2.76 29.78
C ALA A 384 -21.76 1.37 29.63
N PHE A 385 -22.05 0.72 28.52
CA PHE A 385 -21.49 -0.59 28.17
C PHE A 385 -20.36 -0.45 27.15
N PHE A 386 -19.22 -1.07 27.45
CA PHE A 386 -18.06 -1.18 26.59
C PHE A 386 -17.68 -2.64 26.45
N GLY A 387 -17.95 -3.22 25.31
CA GLY A 387 -17.66 -4.63 25.05
C GLY A 387 -17.99 -5.02 23.64
N ARG A 388 -17.62 -6.24 23.29
CA ARG A 388 -17.86 -6.77 21.97
C ARG A 388 -19.27 -7.29 21.82
N ALA A 389 -19.89 -6.98 20.70
CA ALA A 389 -21.30 -7.32 20.45
C ALA A 389 -21.47 -8.75 19.89
N ILE A 390 -20.59 -9.67 20.22
CA ILE A 390 -20.66 -11.07 19.76
C ILE A 390 -21.40 -12.00 20.74
N GLY A 391 -21.47 -11.63 22.04
CA GLY A 391 -22.09 -12.49 23.05
C GLY A 391 -21.44 -13.87 23.16
N ASN A 392 -22.25 -14.87 23.47
CA ASN A 392 -21.79 -16.26 23.57
C ASN A 392 -22.07 -16.98 22.22
N GLY A 393 -21.01 -17.29 21.48
CA GLY A 393 -21.06 -18.02 20.22
C GLY A 393 -21.33 -17.19 18.96
N GLY A 394 -21.14 -15.87 19.03
CA GLY A 394 -21.11 -15.03 17.84
C GLY A 394 -19.87 -15.31 16.99
N GLU A 395 -20.04 -15.37 15.68
CA GLU A 395 -18.98 -15.52 14.70
C GLU A 395 -18.72 -14.16 14.04
N VAL A 396 -17.55 -14.00 13.42
CA VAL A 396 -17.14 -12.80 12.71
C VAL A 396 -16.77 -13.19 11.28
N SER A 397 -17.29 -12.47 10.31
CA SER A 397 -16.88 -12.64 8.92
C SER A 397 -15.54 -11.96 8.65
N PRO A 398 -14.72 -12.54 7.75
CA PRO A 398 -13.49 -11.93 7.33
C PRO A 398 -13.74 -10.62 6.59
N GLY A 399 -12.72 -9.75 6.53
CA GLY A 399 -12.74 -8.60 5.63
C GLY A 399 -12.36 -9.03 4.21
N GLU A 400 -13.07 -8.52 3.21
CA GLU A 400 -12.88 -8.82 1.80
C GLU A 400 -12.41 -7.57 1.05
N PHE A 401 -11.48 -7.75 0.13
CA PHE A 401 -10.99 -6.73 -0.80
C PHE A 401 -11.02 -7.30 -2.21
N GLU A 402 -11.81 -6.69 -3.09
CA GLU A 402 -11.87 -7.02 -4.51
C GLU A 402 -11.34 -5.85 -5.33
N SER A 403 -10.57 -6.12 -6.40
CA SER A 403 -10.08 -5.08 -7.28
C SER A 403 -9.98 -5.56 -8.71
N ASP A 404 -10.53 -4.77 -9.63
CA ASP A 404 -10.45 -4.93 -11.08
C ASP A 404 -9.69 -3.73 -11.67
N THR A 405 -8.55 -3.98 -12.31
CA THR A 405 -7.77 -2.95 -12.99
C THR A 405 -7.69 -3.25 -14.47
N TYR A 406 -8.02 -2.30 -15.33
CA TYR A 406 -7.74 -2.41 -16.76
C TYR A 406 -7.07 -1.15 -17.29
N ARG A 407 -6.20 -1.35 -18.25
CA ARG A 407 -5.50 -0.29 -18.97
C ARG A 407 -5.34 -0.67 -20.42
N PHE A 408 -5.45 0.30 -21.32
CA PHE A 408 -4.98 0.15 -22.68
C PHE A 408 -4.33 1.44 -23.18
N SER A 409 -3.36 1.27 -24.09
CA SER A 409 -2.70 2.37 -24.76
C SER A 409 -2.64 2.10 -26.25
N VAL A 410 -2.98 3.08 -27.06
CA VAL A 410 -2.88 3.03 -28.51
C VAL A 410 -1.99 4.17 -28.99
N GLY A 411 -1.01 3.82 -29.83
CA GLY A 411 -0.01 4.76 -30.32
C GLY A 411 0.19 4.72 -31.82
N LEU A 412 0.62 5.86 -32.36
CA LEU A 412 1.18 5.99 -33.69
C LEU A 412 2.51 6.70 -33.56
N SER A 413 3.54 6.13 -34.14
CA SER A 413 4.87 6.73 -34.18
C SER A 413 5.40 6.82 -35.61
N GLY A 414 6.31 7.72 -35.83
CA GLY A 414 6.92 7.85 -37.13
C GLY A 414 8.35 8.36 -37.07
N ASP A 415 9.21 7.76 -37.90
CA ASP A 415 10.59 8.16 -38.08
C ASP A 415 10.79 8.99 -39.35
N ASN A 416 12.01 9.55 -39.49
CA ASN A 416 12.40 10.37 -40.67
C ASN A 416 11.53 11.62 -40.87
N PHE A 417 10.93 12.13 -39.79
CA PHE A 417 10.23 13.40 -39.76
C PHE A 417 11.24 14.53 -39.53
N LEU A 418 11.27 15.58 -40.38
CA LEU A 418 12.16 16.72 -40.26
C LEU A 418 13.57 16.39 -39.72
N ASN A 419 14.64 16.49 -40.52
CA ASN A 419 16.04 16.33 -40.08
C ASN A 419 16.30 15.11 -39.16
N ASN A 420 15.97 13.90 -39.55
CA ASN A 420 16.08 12.65 -38.80
C ASN A 420 15.24 12.62 -37.49
N GLY A 421 14.22 13.41 -37.39
CA GLY A 421 13.34 13.45 -36.25
C GLY A 421 12.35 12.29 -36.22
N SER A 422 11.70 12.15 -35.10
CA SER A 422 10.60 11.21 -34.89
C SER A 422 9.40 11.91 -34.24
N TRP A 423 8.27 11.28 -34.30
CA TRP A 423 7.09 11.69 -33.56
C TRP A 423 6.38 10.47 -32.97
N ASP A 424 5.79 10.65 -31.81
CA ASP A 424 4.93 9.69 -31.12
C ASP A 424 3.66 10.39 -30.64
N ILE A 425 2.52 9.82 -30.94
CA ILE A 425 1.22 10.30 -30.45
C ILE A 425 0.49 9.08 -29.89
N SER A 426 0.06 9.17 -28.63
CA SER A 426 -0.64 8.09 -27.98
C SER A 426 -1.83 8.54 -27.15
N TYR A 427 -2.77 7.64 -26.97
CA TYR A 427 -3.86 7.75 -26.01
C TYR A 427 -3.83 6.54 -25.11
N THR A 428 -3.85 6.81 -23.79
CA THR A 428 -3.90 5.80 -22.73
C THR A 428 -5.16 6.01 -21.90
N ARG A 429 -5.89 4.95 -21.65
CA ARG A 429 -6.97 4.92 -20.67
C ARG A 429 -6.73 3.81 -19.68
N GLY A 430 -6.87 4.13 -18.39
CA GLY A 430 -6.83 3.19 -17.28
C GLY A 430 -8.00 3.38 -16.34
N GLN A 431 -8.40 2.31 -15.66
CA GLN A 431 -9.41 2.35 -14.60
C GLN A 431 -9.08 1.27 -13.58
N ASN A 432 -9.28 1.60 -12.31
CA ASN A 432 -9.30 0.65 -11.21
C ASN A 432 -10.65 0.77 -10.50
N ASP A 433 -11.35 -0.35 -10.36
CA ASP A 433 -12.56 -0.51 -9.56
C ASP A 433 -12.22 -1.38 -8.36
N SER A 434 -12.55 -0.94 -7.14
CA SER A 434 -12.24 -1.69 -5.92
C SER A 434 -13.42 -1.67 -4.96
N ILE A 435 -13.67 -2.82 -4.33
CA ILE A 435 -14.69 -2.99 -3.29
C ILE A 435 -13.98 -3.45 -2.01
N VAL A 436 -14.23 -2.75 -0.91
CA VAL A 436 -13.82 -3.16 0.44
C VAL A 436 -15.06 -3.49 1.24
N ALA A 437 -15.13 -4.69 1.80
CA ALA A 437 -16.24 -5.14 2.63
C ALA A 437 -15.74 -5.59 4.00
N THR A 438 -16.31 -5.04 5.07
CA THR A 438 -15.90 -5.38 6.45
C THR A 438 -17.12 -5.39 7.37
N GLU A 439 -17.35 -6.50 8.09
CA GLU A 439 -18.40 -6.56 9.11
C GLU A 439 -18.08 -5.67 10.31
N ASP A 440 -19.10 -4.96 10.79
CA ASP A 440 -19.03 -4.16 12.00
C ASP A 440 -20.37 -4.06 12.74
N THR A 441 -20.32 -3.61 13.98
CA THR A 441 -21.48 -3.35 14.81
C THR A 441 -22.20 -2.09 14.36
N VAL A 442 -23.50 -2.18 14.07
CA VAL A 442 -24.34 -1.01 13.76
C VAL A 442 -24.82 -0.38 15.06
N THR A 443 -24.33 0.82 15.37
CA THR A 443 -24.49 1.47 16.69
C THR A 443 -25.93 1.75 17.08
N SER A 444 -26.79 2.20 16.15
CA SER A 444 -28.22 2.43 16.41
C SER A 444 -28.96 1.14 16.73
N ARG A 445 -28.70 0.07 15.97
CA ARG A 445 -29.31 -1.25 16.19
C ARG A 445 -28.83 -1.85 17.50
N PHE A 446 -27.53 -1.75 17.82
CA PHE A 446 -26.97 -2.21 19.08
C PHE A 446 -27.53 -1.45 20.28
N GLN A 447 -27.64 -0.12 20.17
CA GLN A 447 -28.26 0.73 21.20
C GLN A 447 -29.73 0.32 21.47
N CYS A 448 -30.48 0.05 20.41
CA CYS A 448 -31.86 -0.45 20.56
C CYS A 448 -31.91 -1.86 21.15
N ALA A 449 -31.02 -2.74 20.72
CA ALA A 449 -30.96 -4.10 21.26
C ALA A 449 -30.67 -4.12 22.77
N LEU A 450 -29.81 -3.21 23.24
CA LEU A 450 -29.52 -3.08 24.68
C LEU A 450 -30.72 -2.62 25.51
N ASN A 451 -31.65 -1.81 24.96
CA ASN A 451 -32.78 -1.23 25.68
C ASN A 451 -34.14 -1.84 25.30
N GLY A 452 -34.14 -2.77 24.33
CA GLY A 452 -35.35 -3.43 23.82
C GLY A 452 -35.75 -2.93 22.44
N ILE A 453 -35.62 -3.82 21.44
CA ILE A 453 -35.98 -3.59 20.04
C ILE A 453 -37.52 -3.40 20.00
N GLN A 454 -38.01 -2.45 19.18
CA GLN A 454 -39.39 -2.03 19.12
C GLN A 454 -39.97 -1.44 20.45
N GLY A 455 -39.07 -1.04 21.34
CA GLY A 455 -39.41 -0.39 22.61
C GLY A 455 -39.48 1.12 22.54
N THR A 456 -39.35 1.77 23.69
CA THR A 456 -39.33 3.24 23.79
C THR A 456 -38.03 3.78 23.13
N PRO A 457 -38.10 4.87 22.33
CA PRO A 457 -36.93 5.51 21.75
C PRO A 457 -35.87 5.78 22.82
N THR A 458 -34.59 5.43 22.47
CA THR A 458 -33.44 5.55 23.38
C THR A 458 -32.50 6.67 22.93
N PRO A 459 -31.73 7.25 23.84
CA PRO A 459 -30.73 8.23 23.46
C PRO A 459 -29.75 7.64 22.42
N ASN A 460 -29.54 8.35 21.31
CA ASN A 460 -28.53 8.01 20.31
C ASN A 460 -27.29 8.88 20.57
N PRO A 461 -26.18 8.30 20.99
CA PRO A 461 -24.98 9.07 21.32
C PRO A 461 -24.34 9.77 20.11
N SER A 462 -24.48 9.19 18.88
CA SER A 462 -23.91 9.79 17.66
C SER A 462 -24.66 11.01 17.18
N THR A 463 -25.98 10.93 17.16
CA THR A 463 -26.79 12.01 16.59
C THR A 463 -27.23 13.03 17.64
N GLY A 464 -27.03 12.75 18.94
CA GLY A 464 -27.51 13.56 20.06
C GLY A 464 -29.05 13.54 20.24
N GLY A 465 -29.77 12.72 19.47
CA GLY A 465 -31.22 12.57 19.50
C GLY A 465 -31.71 11.33 20.25
N LEU A 466 -32.92 10.91 19.95
CA LEU A 466 -33.49 9.64 20.38
C LEU A 466 -33.45 8.68 19.17
N THR A 467 -32.94 7.47 19.37
CA THR A 467 -33.02 6.43 18.36
C THR A 467 -34.46 5.91 18.29
N ASP A 468 -35.06 5.95 17.11
CA ASP A 468 -36.29 5.25 16.83
C ASP A 468 -36.01 3.76 16.63
N CYS A 469 -36.42 2.93 17.58
CA CYS A 469 -36.16 1.49 17.53
C CYS A 469 -37.27 0.72 16.75
N SER A 470 -38.04 1.40 15.93
CA SER A 470 -39.11 0.82 15.08
C SER A 470 -38.72 0.74 13.60
N SER A 471 -37.68 1.46 13.18
CA SER A 471 -37.17 1.46 11.80
C SER A 471 -35.66 1.61 11.79
N PHE A 472 -34.98 0.97 10.82
CA PHE A 472 -33.50 1.00 10.69
C PHE A 472 -33.12 1.03 9.22
N THR A 473 -32.06 1.81 8.90
CA THR A 473 -31.48 1.85 7.56
C THR A 473 -31.03 0.45 7.15
N GLY A 474 -31.38 0.05 5.93
CA GLY A 474 -31.01 -1.25 5.36
C GLY A 474 -31.81 -2.46 5.88
N VAL A 475 -32.77 -2.28 6.78
CA VAL A 475 -33.61 -3.37 7.34
C VAL A 475 -35.09 -3.14 7.03
N ALA A 476 -35.75 -4.13 6.42
CA ALA A 476 -37.19 -4.07 6.23
C ALA A 476 -37.95 -4.24 7.57
N ASP A 477 -39.04 -3.49 7.77
CA ASP A 477 -39.83 -3.53 9.02
C ASP A 477 -40.21 -4.94 9.46
N ALA A 478 -40.43 -5.86 8.52
CA ALA A 478 -40.81 -7.25 8.80
C ALA A 478 -39.65 -8.10 9.32
N ASP A 479 -38.42 -7.65 9.10
CA ASP A 479 -37.16 -8.37 9.47
C ASP A 479 -36.59 -7.79 10.77
N ILE A 480 -37.17 -6.76 11.37
CA ILE A 480 -36.73 -6.23 12.65
C ILE A 480 -37.11 -7.23 13.75
N PRO A 481 -36.13 -7.84 14.45
CA PRO A 481 -36.42 -8.82 15.50
C PRO A 481 -37.04 -8.16 16.72
N THR A 482 -37.58 -8.98 17.62
CA THR A 482 -38.02 -8.53 18.93
C THR A 482 -37.12 -9.12 19.99
N GLY A 483 -36.80 -8.35 21.02
CA GLY A 483 -36.03 -8.87 22.15
C GLY A 483 -35.05 -7.83 22.71
N ILE A 484 -34.14 -8.31 23.49
CA ILE A 484 -33.17 -7.51 24.23
C ILE A 484 -31.81 -8.23 24.14
N PHE A 485 -30.75 -7.50 23.75
CA PHE A 485 -29.38 -7.97 23.85
C PHE A 485 -28.96 -8.04 25.31
N ASN A 486 -28.43 -9.19 25.70
CA ASN A 486 -27.84 -9.40 26.99
C ASN A 486 -26.35 -9.04 26.99
N PRO A 487 -25.93 -7.92 27.62
CA PRO A 487 -24.52 -7.53 27.68
C PRO A 487 -23.74 -8.28 28.78
N PHE A 488 -24.41 -9.11 29.57
CA PHE A 488 -23.83 -9.83 30.67
C PHE A 488 -23.54 -11.30 30.31
N SER A 489 -22.72 -11.93 31.07
CA SER A 489 -22.39 -13.34 30.85
C SER A 489 -23.43 -14.29 31.42
N THR A 490 -23.29 -15.59 31.05
CA THR A 490 -24.10 -16.70 31.59
C THR A 490 -23.91 -16.92 33.09
N SER A 491 -22.83 -16.39 33.71
CA SER A 491 -22.57 -16.49 35.15
C SER A 491 -23.62 -15.75 36.00
N PHE A 492 -24.33 -14.78 35.42
CA PHE A 492 -25.47 -14.13 36.06
C PHE A 492 -26.80 -14.87 35.85
N ASN A 493 -26.78 -16.16 35.48
CA ASN A 493 -27.96 -16.96 35.15
C ASN A 493 -28.84 -16.35 34.06
N VAL A 494 -28.22 -15.73 33.10
CA VAL A 494 -28.89 -15.05 31.99
C VAL A 494 -28.82 -15.93 30.75
N ALA A 495 -29.90 -15.94 29.96
CA ALA A 495 -29.91 -16.68 28.70
C ALA A 495 -28.90 -16.08 27.69
N PRO A 496 -28.26 -16.90 26.87
CA PRO A 496 -27.42 -16.37 25.77
C PRO A 496 -28.28 -15.56 24.80
N ASN A 497 -27.62 -14.65 24.07
CA ASN A 497 -28.28 -13.89 23.02
C ASN A 497 -28.80 -14.81 21.91
N SER A 498 -29.95 -14.50 21.34
CA SER A 498 -30.43 -15.22 20.16
C SER A 498 -29.61 -14.83 18.94
N GLN A 499 -29.44 -15.76 18.00
CA GLN A 499 -28.73 -15.48 16.76
C GLN A 499 -29.42 -14.35 15.97
N GLU A 500 -30.74 -14.27 15.97
CA GLU A 500 -31.51 -13.19 15.33
C GLU A 500 -31.13 -11.79 15.83
N ILE A 501 -30.81 -11.64 17.12
CA ILE A 501 -30.36 -10.36 17.69
C ILE A 501 -28.90 -10.11 17.31
N LEU A 502 -28.04 -11.14 17.35
CA LEU A 502 -26.62 -11.01 16.95
C LEU A 502 -26.51 -10.59 15.48
N ASP A 503 -27.24 -11.27 14.59
CA ASP A 503 -27.27 -10.95 13.17
C ASP A 503 -27.86 -9.55 12.88
N PHE A 504 -28.80 -9.10 13.69
CA PHE A 504 -29.42 -7.80 13.54
C PHE A 504 -28.48 -6.63 13.90
N ILE A 505 -27.64 -6.78 14.92
CA ILE A 505 -26.75 -5.71 15.38
C ILE A 505 -25.46 -5.57 14.59
N ILE A 506 -25.20 -6.51 13.67
CA ILE A 506 -24.01 -6.50 12.80
C ILE A 506 -24.49 -6.29 11.36
N ASP A 507 -23.70 -5.55 10.60
CA ASP A 507 -23.89 -5.44 9.14
C ASP A 507 -22.50 -5.29 8.47
N THR A 508 -22.47 -5.37 7.16
CA THR A 508 -21.24 -5.23 6.37
C THR A 508 -21.13 -3.81 5.83
N GLN A 509 -20.11 -3.09 6.24
CA GLN A 509 -19.68 -1.87 5.55
C GLN A 509 -19.21 -2.23 4.16
N VAL A 510 -19.69 -1.53 3.16
CA VAL A 510 -19.24 -1.67 1.77
C VAL A 510 -18.78 -0.32 1.25
N LEU A 511 -17.53 -0.28 0.79
CA LEU A 511 -16.95 0.86 0.09
C LEU A 511 -16.69 0.46 -1.36
N ASP A 512 -17.41 1.05 -2.31
CA ASP A 512 -17.17 0.94 -3.75
C ASP A 512 -16.39 2.18 -4.22
N SER A 513 -15.24 1.95 -4.82
CA SER A 513 -14.34 3.03 -5.25
C SER A 513 -13.89 2.82 -6.68
N ARG A 514 -13.78 3.93 -7.40
CA ARG A 514 -13.29 3.95 -8.78
C ARG A 514 -12.25 5.04 -9.00
N SER A 515 -11.17 4.69 -9.70
CA SER A 515 -10.18 5.64 -10.21
C SER A 515 -10.07 5.47 -11.71
N THR A 516 -10.16 6.56 -12.48
CA THR A 516 -10.06 6.56 -13.95
C THR A 516 -8.99 7.54 -14.38
N LEU A 517 -8.22 7.15 -15.39
CA LEU A 517 -7.16 7.94 -16.01
C LEU A 517 -7.35 7.96 -17.51
N ASP A 518 -7.36 9.14 -18.12
CA ASP A 518 -7.27 9.36 -19.57
C ASP A 518 -6.06 10.25 -19.87
N VAL A 519 -5.15 9.82 -20.78
CA VAL A 519 -3.98 10.59 -21.16
C VAL A 519 -3.84 10.63 -22.67
N VAL A 520 -3.61 11.82 -23.23
CA VAL A 520 -3.17 12.01 -24.59
C VAL A 520 -1.79 12.62 -24.57
N ASP A 521 -0.83 11.93 -25.16
CA ASP A 521 0.56 12.38 -25.31
C ASP A 521 0.90 12.63 -26.76
N ALA A 522 1.69 13.68 -27.03
CA ALA A 522 2.31 13.91 -28.34
C ALA A 522 3.74 14.41 -28.13
N VAL A 523 4.72 13.70 -28.67
CA VAL A 523 6.13 14.03 -28.58
C VAL A 523 6.75 14.09 -29.98
N PHE A 524 7.51 15.13 -30.24
CA PHE A 524 8.22 15.37 -31.50
C PHE A 524 9.70 15.55 -31.20
N THR A 525 10.56 14.81 -31.89
CA THR A 525 12.02 14.95 -31.79
C THR A 525 12.62 15.38 -33.13
N SER A 526 13.72 16.09 -33.12
CA SER A 526 14.45 16.47 -34.35
C SER A 526 15.87 16.89 -34.02
N ASP A 527 16.79 16.67 -34.97
CA ASP A 527 18.11 17.28 -34.96
C ASP A 527 17.99 18.73 -35.45
N LEU A 528 18.28 19.70 -34.58
CA LEU A 528 18.17 21.14 -34.89
C LEU A 528 19.37 21.65 -35.65
N TYR A 529 20.57 21.19 -35.28
CA TYR A 529 21.82 21.68 -35.84
C TYR A 529 22.96 20.66 -35.69
N GLN A 530 23.72 20.46 -36.77
CA GLN A 530 24.90 19.57 -36.70
C GLN A 530 26.09 20.38 -36.17
N ALA A 531 26.39 20.27 -34.89
CA ALA A 531 27.59 20.84 -34.27
C ALA A 531 28.83 19.98 -34.55
N PRO A 532 30.05 20.46 -34.35
CA PRO A 532 31.28 19.70 -34.56
C PRO A 532 31.39 18.41 -33.71
N ALA A 533 30.75 18.40 -32.56
CA ALA A 533 30.77 17.27 -31.62
C ALA A 533 29.62 16.28 -31.80
N GLY A 534 28.64 16.61 -32.60
CA GLY A 534 27.44 15.82 -32.84
C GLY A 534 26.19 16.68 -33.07
N PRO A 535 25.04 16.08 -33.34
CA PRO A 535 23.80 16.86 -33.53
C PRO A 535 23.33 17.47 -32.19
N ILE A 536 22.86 18.72 -32.23
CA ILE A 536 22.04 19.30 -31.20
C ILE A 536 20.61 18.82 -31.48
N SER A 537 20.07 17.98 -30.63
CA SER A 537 18.75 17.40 -30.79
C SER A 537 17.76 18.00 -29.80
N ALA A 538 16.51 18.14 -30.20
CA ALA A 538 15.44 18.65 -29.37
C ALA A 538 14.25 17.69 -29.35
N ALA A 539 13.55 17.67 -28.24
CA ALA A 539 12.21 17.13 -28.11
C ALA A 539 11.23 18.21 -27.69
N LEU A 540 10.02 18.18 -28.21
CA LEU A 540 8.90 19.04 -27.82
C LEU A 540 7.68 18.13 -27.60
N GLY A 541 7.03 18.26 -26.46
CA GLY A 541 5.89 17.44 -26.11
C GLY A 541 4.71 18.23 -25.57
N PHE A 542 3.54 17.61 -25.73
CA PHE A 542 2.26 18.08 -25.20
C PHE A 542 1.56 16.90 -24.55
N GLN A 543 0.92 17.15 -23.41
CA GLN A 543 0.12 16.15 -22.69
C GLN A 543 -1.20 16.78 -22.24
N TYR A 544 -2.27 16.04 -22.42
CA TYR A 544 -3.53 16.25 -21.72
C TYR A 544 -3.81 15.03 -20.86
N ARG A 545 -4.13 15.25 -19.60
CA ARG A 545 -4.49 14.21 -18.65
C ARG A 545 -5.79 14.57 -17.95
N ARG A 546 -6.62 13.57 -17.74
CA ARG A 546 -7.82 13.64 -16.93
C ARG A 546 -7.82 12.49 -15.94
N ASP A 547 -7.84 12.85 -14.66
CA ASP A 547 -7.98 11.94 -13.53
C ASP A 547 -9.37 12.11 -12.92
N GLU A 548 -10.10 11.01 -12.73
CA GLU A 548 -11.41 11.01 -12.07
C GLU A 548 -11.38 9.98 -10.94
N GLN A 549 -11.89 10.36 -9.78
CA GLN A 549 -12.01 9.48 -8.61
C GLN A 549 -13.41 9.58 -8.03
N THR A 550 -14.00 8.41 -7.79
CA THR A 550 -15.31 8.26 -7.17
C THR A 550 -15.20 7.33 -5.97
N ARG A 551 -15.90 7.66 -4.91
CA ARG A 551 -16.09 6.82 -3.72
C ARG A 551 -17.55 6.82 -3.36
N ASP A 552 -18.12 5.63 -3.13
CA ASP A 552 -19.53 5.38 -2.83
C ASP A 552 -19.61 4.43 -1.63
N PHE A 553 -20.09 4.92 -0.51
CA PHE A 553 -20.30 4.14 0.70
C PHE A 553 -21.75 3.63 0.74
N ASP A 554 -21.98 2.54 1.45
CA ASP A 554 -23.36 2.13 1.78
C ASP A 554 -24.09 3.15 2.66
N ASP A 555 -25.43 3.09 2.68
CA ASP A 555 -26.26 4.06 3.41
C ASP A 555 -25.97 4.10 4.92
N ILE A 556 -25.58 2.97 5.53
CA ILE A 556 -25.27 2.87 6.97
C ILE A 556 -23.94 3.62 7.27
N SER A 557 -22.97 3.49 6.37
CA SER A 557 -21.69 4.22 6.43
C SER A 557 -21.89 5.73 6.27
N ASN A 558 -22.71 6.15 5.31
CA ASN A 558 -23.05 7.56 5.08
C ASN A 558 -23.79 8.20 6.28
N GLU A 559 -24.46 7.40 7.09
CA GLU A 559 -25.11 7.81 8.32
C GLU A 559 -24.21 7.72 9.57
N ASP A 560 -22.92 7.37 9.43
CA ASP A 560 -21.96 7.14 10.53
C ASP A 560 -22.48 6.11 11.57
N GLN A 561 -23.15 5.06 11.13
CA GLN A 561 -23.79 4.10 12.02
C GLN A 561 -22.87 2.91 12.40
N PHE A 562 -21.74 2.72 11.75
CA PHE A 562 -20.76 1.70 12.16
C PHE A 562 -19.95 2.14 13.37
N GLY A 563 -19.67 1.19 14.25
CA GLY A 563 -19.08 1.48 15.56
C GLY A 563 -17.55 1.54 15.56
N PHE A 564 -16.89 0.84 14.64
CA PHE A 564 -15.44 0.74 14.58
C PHE A 564 -14.87 1.16 13.24
N VAL A 565 -15.38 0.65 12.10
CA VAL A 565 -14.83 0.98 10.78
C VAL A 565 -15.23 2.37 10.28
N ILE A 566 -16.08 3.07 10.94
CA ILE A 566 -16.57 4.44 10.67
C ILE A 566 -16.72 4.73 9.19
N GLY A 567 -17.89 5.20 8.80
CA GLY A 567 -18.19 5.59 7.43
C GLY A 567 -17.47 6.86 6.98
N GLY A 568 -17.81 7.29 5.80
CA GLY A 568 -17.37 8.53 5.19
C GLY A 568 -18.43 9.01 4.22
N ASN A 569 -18.22 10.17 3.66
CA ASN A 569 -19.13 10.74 2.66
C ASN A 569 -18.74 10.29 1.25
N ASP A 570 -19.75 10.06 0.43
CA ASP A 570 -19.55 9.85 -1.00
C ASP A 570 -18.92 11.08 -1.65
N PHE A 571 -18.02 10.85 -2.60
CA PHE A 571 -17.52 11.93 -3.42
C PHE A 571 -17.28 11.49 -4.87
N ASN A 572 -17.28 12.46 -5.77
CA ASN A 572 -16.87 12.32 -7.16
C ASN A 572 -16.12 13.58 -7.57
N GLY A 573 -14.88 13.42 -8.02
CA GLY A 573 -14.03 14.52 -8.44
C GLY A 573 -13.22 14.22 -9.68
N THR A 574 -12.91 15.30 -10.40
CA THR A 574 -12.16 15.22 -11.67
C THR A 574 -11.12 16.32 -11.71
N THR A 575 -9.89 15.97 -12.14
CA THR A 575 -8.80 16.90 -12.37
C THR A 575 -8.37 16.82 -13.83
N ASP A 576 -8.42 17.95 -14.54
CA ASP A 576 -7.94 18.10 -15.93
C ASP A 576 -6.58 18.81 -15.93
N VAL A 577 -5.58 18.22 -16.59
CA VAL A 577 -4.21 18.75 -16.62
C VAL A 577 -3.76 18.95 -18.05
N PHE A 578 -3.23 20.14 -18.36
CA PHE A 578 -2.60 20.48 -19.64
C PHE A 578 -1.12 20.73 -19.42
N ALA A 579 -0.27 20.08 -20.21
CA ALA A 579 1.17 20.24 -20.12
C ALA A 579 1.81 20.51 -21.48
N ALA A 580 2.87 21.31 -21.46
CA ALA A 580 3.80 21.48 -22.58
C ALA A 580 5.24 21.36 -22.04
N PHE A 581 6.08 20.61 -22.74
CA PHE A 581 7.46 20.40 -22.31
C PHE A 581 8.43 20.38 -23.47
N GLY A 582 9.69 20.65 -23.18
CA GLY A 582 10.77 20.59 -24.15
C GLY A 582 12.07 20.09 -23.54
N GLU A 583 12.84 19.39 -24.33
CA GLU A 583 14.17 18.87 -23.99
C GLU A 583 15.17 19.24 -25.09
N LEU A 584 16.40 19.57 -24.68
CA LEU A 584 17.54 19.82 -25.57
C LEU A 584 18.71 18.94 -25.15
N ALA A 585 19.28 18.18 -26.08
CA ALA A 585 20.55 17.47 -25.92
C ALA A 585 21.63 18.23 -26.72
N VAL A 586 22.65 18.71 -26.03
CA VAL A 586 23.70 19.55 -26.61
C VAL A 586 25.07 18.91 -26.39
N PRO A 587 25.67 18.30 -27.41
CA PRO A 587 27.08 17.87 -27.35
C PRO A 587 27.98 19.09 -27.42
N VAL A 588 28.55 19.49 -26.28
CA VAL A 588 29.43 20.68 -26.18
C VAL A 588 30.78 20.39 -26.86
N ASN A 589 31.28 19.15 -26.65
CA ASN A 589 32.48 18.64 -27.31
C ASN A 589 32.45 17.08 -27.25
N ASN A 590 33.51 16.40 -27.71
CA ASN A 590 33.54 14.94 -27.80
C ASN A 590 33.44 14.20 -26.45
N TRP A 591 33.47 14.90 -25.34
CA TRP A 591 33.45 14.31 -23.98
C TRP A 591 32.48 15.00 -23.01
N ILE A 592 31.75 16.07 -23.43
CA ILE A 592 30.74 16.75 -22.61
C ILE A 592 29.42 16.83 -23.36
N ASP A 593 28.37 16.28 -22.78
CA ASP A 593 27.00 16.42 -23.21
C ASP A 593 26.19 17.17 -22.14
N LEU A 594 25.31 18.07 -22.56
CA LEU A 594 24.34 18.74 -21.71
C LEU A 594 22.94 18.29 -22.06
N GLN A 595 22.11 18.13 -21.04
CA GLN A 595 20.66 17.93 -21.17
C GLN A 595 19.97 19.07 -20.44
N LEU A 596 19.06 19.74 -21.14
CA LEU A 596 18.23 20.83 -20.61
C LEU A 596 16.78 20.43 -20.84
N ALA A 597 15.93 20.54 -19.83
CA ALA A 597 14.50 20.31 -19.99
C ALA A 597 13.71 21.37 -19.23
N LEU A 598 12.50 21.62 -19.71
CA LEU A 598 11.55 22.53 -19.09
C LEU A 598 10.15 22.02 -19.34
N ARG A 599 9.32 22.02 -18.32
CA ARG A 599 7.90 21.65 -18.40
C ARG A 599 7.04 22.73 -17.75
N TYR A 600 5.91 22.98 -18.36
CA TYR A 600 4.80 23.76 -17.83
C TYR A 600 3.59 22.85 -17.70
N GLU A 601 2.95 22.84 -16.54
CA GLU A 601 1.66 22.17 -16.31
C GLU A 601 0.64 23.14 -15.73
N ASN A 602 -0.62 22.97 -16.13
CA ASN A 602 -1.74 23.73 -15.58
C ASN A 602 -2.84 22.73 -15.16
N PHE A 603 -3.20 22.80 -13.89
CA PHE A 603 -4.22 21.95 -13.23
C PHE A 603 -5.57 22.66 -13.12
N GLY A 604 -5.63 23.95 -13.45
CA GLY A 604 -6.82 24.77 -13.23
C GLY A 604 -7.14 24.98 -11.74
N GLY A 605 -8.30 25.58 -11.48
CA GLY A 605 -8.79 25.80 -10.12
C GLY A 605 -7.82 26.52 -9.20
N ASN A 606 -7.81 26.11 -7.93
CA ASN A 606 -6.91 26.65 -6.91
C ASN A 606 -5.49 26.04 -6.96
N VAL A 607 -5.34 24.87 -7.54
CA VAL A 607 -4.04 24.19 -7.72
C VAL A 607 -3.08 25.00 -8.61
N GLY A 608 -3.62 25.69 -9.65
CA GLY A 608 -2.85 26.63 -10.46
C GLY A 608 -1.93 25.97 -11.50
N ASP A 609 -0.71 26.47 -11.62
CA ASP A 609 0.27 26.05 -12.63
C ASP A 609 1.69 25.95 -12.08
N THR A 610 2.51 25.09 -12.71
CA THR A 610 3.91 24.88 -12.35
C THR A 610 4.85 25.03 -13.53
N VAL A 611 6.12 25.36 -13.25
CA VAL A 611 7.20 25.42 -14.24
C VAL A 611 8.45 24.75 -13.67
N ASP A 612 8.86 23.64 -14.27
CA ASP A 612 9.93 22.80 -13.76
C ASP A 612 11.10 22.69 -14.72
N PRO A 613 12.24 23.34 -14.43
CA PRO A 613 13.46 23.19 -15.17
C PRO A 613 14.29 21.98 -14.70
N LYS A 614 15.02 21.38 -15.64
CA LYS A 614 16.10 20.43 -15.38
C LYS A 614 17.34 20.81 -16.18
N PHE A 615 18.47 20.74 -15.53
CA PHE A 615 19.80 20.85 -16.10
C PHE A 615 20.62 19.63 -15.73
N ALA A 616 21.20 18.95 -16.71
CA ALA A 616 22.09 17.83 -16.43
C ALA A 616 23.32 17.84 -17.36
N ILE A 617 24.43 17.36 -16.84
CA ILE A 617 25.73 17.29 -17.52
C ILE A 617 26.26 15.86 -17.43
N LEU A 618 26.75 15.35 -18.55
CA LEU A 618 27.52 14.13 -18.63
C LEU A 618 28.89 14.44 -19.23
N ALA A 619 29.96 14.04 -18.52
CA ALA A 619 31.32 14.24 -18.97
C ALA A 619 32.06 12.90 -19.04
N ARG A 620 32.60 12.56 -20.20
CA ARG A 620 33.34 11.31 -20.47
C ARG A 620 34.81 11.63 -20.83
N PRO A 621 35.63 11.98 -19.84
CA PRO A 621 37.04 12.37 -20.11
C PRO A 621 37.90 11.21 -20.65
N ALA A 622 37.44 9.96 -20.44
CA ALA A 622 38.02 8.75 -21.03
C ALA A 622 36.90 7.69 -21.18
N GLU A 623 37.15 6.67 -22.03
CA GLU A 623 36.15 5.61 -22.32
C GLU A 623 35.80 4.76 -21.09
N TRP A 624 36.63 4.76 -20.06
CA TRP A 624 36.45 3.98 -18.83
C TRP A 624 35.88 4.77 -17.65
N ILE A 625 35.55 6.08 -17.81
CA ILE A 625 34.96 6.91 -16.76
C ILE A 625 33.99 7.91 -17.35
N SER A 626 32.79 7.93 -16.77
CA SER A 626 31.80 8.97 -16.96
C SER A 626 31.51 9.69 -15.62
N LEU A 627 31.37 11.00 -15.67
CA LEU A 627 30.98 11.87 -14.57
C LEU A 627 29.64 12.47 -14.93
N ARG A 628 28.71 12.47 -13.98
CA ARG A 628 27.37 13.03 -14.17
C ARG A 628 26.99 13.98 -13.06
N GLY A 629 26.14 14.92 -13.38
CA GLY A 629 25.54 15.84 -12.41
C GLY A 629 24.23 16.40 -12.93
N SER A 630 23.24 16.53 -12.06
CA SER A 630 21.95 17.12 -12.41
C SER A 630 21.47 18.06 -11.31
N TYR A 631 20.68 19.03 -11.71
CA TYR A 631 19.85 19.87 -10.87
C TYR A 631 18.46 19.96 -11.50
N SER A 632 17.41 19.73 -10.73
CA SER A 632 16.04 19.86 -11.19
C SER A 632 15.14 20.41 -10.08
N THR A 633 14.06 21.07 -10.48
CA THR A 633 12.88 21.18 -9.65
C THR A 633 11.88 20.12 -10.06
N SER A 634 11.06 19.73 -9.12
CA SER A 634 9.97 18.79 -9.31
C SER A 634 8.80 19.20 -8.45
N PHE A 635 7.61 18.71 -8.76
CA PHE A 635 6.42 19.03 -8.02
C PHE A 635 5.46 17.85 -7.98
N ARG A 636 4.53 17.91 -7.05
CA ARG A 636 3.39 17.00 -6.99
C ARG A 636 2.11 17.81 -6.75
N ALA A 637 1.12 17.61 -7.61
CA ALA A 637 -0.19 18.22 -7.40
C ALA A 637 -0.99 17.44 -6.33
N PRO A 638 -1.85 18.10 -5.54
CA PRO A 638 -2.76 17.41 -4.65
C PRO A 638 -3.68 16.48 -5.46
N THR A 639 -3.91 15.28 -4.95
CA THR A 639 -4.84 14.33 -5.57
C THR A 639 -6.28 14.79 -5.38
N THR A 640 -7.19 14.28 -6.22
CA THR A 640 -8.63 14.52 -6.04
C THR A 640 -9.10 14.13 -4.63
N PHE A 641 -8.57 13.01 -4.09
CA PHE A 641 -8.87 12.59 -2.72
C PHE A 641 -8.43 13.62 -1.67
N GLN A 642 -7.21 14.16 -1.79
CA GLN A 642 -6.71 15.18 -0.85
C GLN A 642 -7.47 16.51 -0.95
N GLN A 643 -8.07 16.80 -2.11
CA GLN A 643 -8.87 18.02 -2.30
C GLN A 643 -10.30 17.90 -1.76
N ILE A 644 -10.98 16.78 -1.95
CA ILE A 644 -12.42 16.63 -1.66
C ILE A 644 -12.79 15.33 -0.95
N GLY A 645 -11.84 14.42 -0.74
CA GLY A 645 -12.08 13.13 -0.09
C GLY A 645 -12.16 13.23 1.42
N GLU A 646 -12.43 12.12 2.07
CA GLU A 646 -12.47 11.99 3.52
C GLU A 646 -11.78 10.71 3.95
N SER A 647 -10.94 10.78 4.97
CA SER A 647 -10.29 9.64 5.62
C SER A 647 -10.57 9.67 7.11
N THR A 648 -10.97 8.54 7.68
CA THR A 648 -11.18 8.42 9.12
C THR A 648 -10.28 7.32 9.66
N THR A 649 -9.50 7.66 10.70
CA THR A 649 -8.61 6.72 11.39
C THR A 649 -8.90 6.74 12.89
N LEU A 650 -8.63 5.64 13.59
CA LEU A 650 -8.73 5.56 15.05
C LEU A 650 -7.38 5.87 15.68
N ASN A 651 -7.34 6.90 16.52
CA ASN A 651 -6.11 7.35 17.18
C ASN A 651 -6.28 7.49 18.70
N GLN A 652 -5.20 7.30 19.41
CA GLN A 652 -5.14 7.63 20.83
C GLN A 652 -4.95 9.13 20.98
N VAL A 653 -5.92 9.79 21.60
CA VAL A 653 -5.95 11.24 21.83
C VAL A 653 -5.75 11.53 23.31
N VAL A 654 -4.82 12.40 23.63
CA VAL A 654 -4.59 12.89 25.01
C VAL A 654 -5.53 14.06 25.27
N ASP A 655 -6.43 13.91 26.22
CA ASP A 655 -7.37 14.97 26.56
C ASP A 655 -6.71 15.99 27.50
N PRO A 656 -6.64 17.30 27.12
CA PRO A 656 -6.12 18.34 27.99
C PRO A 656 -6.85 18.45 29.33
N ASN A 657 -8.11 18.04 29.39
CA ASN A 657 -8.93 18.05 30.60
C ASN A 657 -8.71 16.79 31.47
N GLY A 658 -7.90 15.85 31.03
CA GLY A 658 -7.43 14.67 31.79
C GLY A 658 -7.82 13.34 31.12
N GLY A 659 -6.85 12.42 31.14
CA GLY A 659 -6.97 11.08 30.59
C GLY A 659 -6.61 10.99 29.10
N THR A 660 -6.76 9.79 28.56
CA THR A 660 -6.58 9.47 27.15
C THR A 660 -7.83 8.79 26.63
N ALA A 661 -8.21 9.11 25.40
CA ALA A 661 -9.30 8.46 24.71
C ALA A 661 -8.80 7.92 23.36
N PHE A 662 -9.36 6.83 22.90
CA PHE A 662 -9.31 6.53 21.48
C PHE A 662 -10.45 7.29 20.83
N ALA A 663 -10.18 7.99 19.75
CA ALA A 663 -11.16 8.80 19.04
C ALA A 663 -11.00 8.63 17.53
N ALA A 664 -12.08 8.83 16.79
CA ALA A 664 -12.00 8.97 15.35
C ALA A 664 -11.28 10.27 15.00
N VAL A 665 -10.23 10.19 14.22
CA VAL A 665 -9.61 11.35 13.57
C VAL A 665 -10.08 11.36 12.13
N ARG A 666 -10.93 12.33 11.80
CA ARG A 666 -11.54 12.49 10.50
C ARG A 666 -10.84 13.62 9.75
N ALA A 667 -10.06 13.27 8.74
CA ALA A 667 -9.38 14.20 7.87
C ALA A 667 -10.22 14.45 6.62
N ILE A 668 -10.53 15.72 6.36
CA ILE A 668 -11.36 16.14 5.23
C ILE A 668 -10.47 16.86 4.22
N GLY A 669 -10.72 16.62 2.93
CA GLY A 669 -10.01 17.24 1.83
C GLY A 669 -10.11 18.77 1.87
N SER A 670 -9.10 19.43 1.30
CA SER A 670 -9.06 20.89 1.19
C SER A 670 -8.83 21.33 -0.25
N GLU A 671 -9.77 22.10 -0.78
CA GLU A 671 -9.63 22.73 -2.11
C GLU A 671 -8.60 23.88 -2.12
N GLU A 672 -8.07 24.27 -0.96
CA GLU A 672 -7.05 25.32 -0.82
C GLU A 672 -5.63 24.80 -0.98
N LEU A 673 -5.46 23.49 -1.17
CA LEU A 673 -4.14 22.86 -1.32
C LEU A 673 -3.42 23.36 -2.59
N GLU A 674 -2.15 23.70 -2.40
CA GLU A 674 -1.21 24.07 -3.46
C GLU A 674 -0.32 22.86 -3.84
N PRO A 675 0.33 22.86 -5.03
CA PRO A 675 1.29 21.82 -5.37
C PRO A 675 2.48 21.82 -4.40
N GLU A 676 2.89 20.62 -3.98
CA GLU A 676 4.16 20.43 -3.29
C GLU A 676 5.33 20.70 -4.23
N SER A 677 6.44 21.18 -3.71
CA SER A 677 7.63 21.47 -4.51
C SER A 677 8.85 20.70 -4.01
N SER A 678 9.79 20.41 -4.91
CA SER A 678 11.04 19.77 -4.56
C SER A 678 12.20 20.31 -5.39
N ARG A 679 13.37 20.37 -4.77
CA ARG A 679 14.65 20.59 -5.43
C ARG A 679 15.51 19.35 -5.30
N ALA A 680 16.01 18.84 -6.42
CA ALA A 680 16.89 17.68 -6.45
C ALA A 680 18.25 18.05 -7.03
N PHE A 681 19.30 17.61 -6.36
CA PHE A 681 20.67 17.64 -6.86
C PHE A 681 21.23 16.21 -6.85
N ASN A 682 21.79 15.78 -7.99
CA ASN A 682 22.53 14.52 -8.07
C ASN A 682 23.91 14.74 -8.64
N GLY A 683 24.90 13.95 -8.17
CA GLY A 683 26.24 14.01 -8.69
C GLY A 683 26.96 12.69 -8.50
N GLY A 684 27.55 12.15 -9.58
CA GLY A 684 28.14 10.83 -9.50
C GLY A 684 29.13 10.51 -10.60
N PHE A 685 29.61 9.26 -10.55
CA PHE A 685 30.48 8.74 -11.59
C PHE A 685 30.20 7.26 -11.84
N THR A 686 30.51 6.81 -13.07
CA THR A 686 30.62 5.40 -13.43
C THR A 686 32.02 5.13 -13.91
N PHE A 687 32.64 4.05 -13.41
CA PHE A 687 33.97 3.61 -13.74
C PHE A 687 33.94 2.20 -14.32
N GLU A 688 34.39 2.06 -15.55
CA GLU A 688 34.34 0.83 -16.37
C GLU A 688 35.71 0.54 -16.97
N PRO A 689 36.70 0.09 -16.15
CA PRO A 689 38.10 -0.09 -16.61
C PRO A 689 38.24 -1.23 -17.60
N GLY A 690 37.19 -1.94 -17.93
CA GLY A 690 37.21 -3.16 -18.76
C GLY A 690 37.11 -4.43 -17.94
N ASP A 691 37.32 -5.58 -18.59
CA ASP A 691 37.25 -6.93 -18.00
C ASP A 691 35.88 -7.20 -17.28
N GLY A 692 34.81 -6.57 -17.73
CA GLY A 692 33.43 -6.72 -17.17
C GLY A 692 33.25 -6.13 -15.78
N PHE A 693 34.12 -5.24 -15.32
CA PHE A 693 33.97 -4.53 -14.04
C PHE A 693 33.33 -3.18 -14.25
N THR A 694 32.25 -2.90 -13.49
CA THR A 694 31.55 -1.61 -13.44
C THR A 694 31.34 -1.21 -12.00
N ILE A 695 31.58 0.03 -11.65
CA ILE A 695 31.17 0.65 -10.40
C ILE A 695 30.52 2.00 -10.68
N SER A 696 29.39 2.27 -10.07
CA SER A 696 28.68 3.54 -10.06
C SER A 696 28.53 4.03 -8.63
N VAL A 697 28.80 5.30 -8.41
CA VAL A 697 28.59 5.98 -7.13
C VAL A 697 27.89 7.29 -7.41
N ASP A 698 26.74 7.52 -6.76
CA ASP A 698 25.91 8.68 -6.95
C ASP A 698 25.52 9.30 -5.59
N TYR A 699 25.85 10.55 -5.39
CA TYR A 699 25.34 11.37 -4.30
C TYR A 699 24.03 12.00 -4.74
N PHE A 700 23.05 12.00 -3.85
CA PHE A 700 21.76 12.66 -4.01
C PHE A 700 21.46 13.60 -2.85
N ASP A 701 20.68 14.63 -3.14
CA ASP A 701 20.18 15.62 -2.17
C ASP A 701 18.82 16.11 -2.65
N PHE A 702 17.80 15.92 -1.84
CA PHE A 702 16.41 16.34 -2.12
C PHE A 702 15.93 17.22 -0.98
N ALA A 703 15.40 18.38 -1.33
CA ALA A 703 14.65 19.24 -0.43
C ALA A 703 13.20 19.30 -0.94
N PHE A 704 12.30 18.76 -0.17
CA PHE A 704 10.88 18.65 -0.45
C PHE A 704 10.13 19.60 0.48
N GLU A 705 9.41 20.57 -0.07
CA GLU A 705 8.75 21.67 0.63
C GLU A 705 7.24 21.64 0.34
N ASP A 706 6.42 22.19 1.23
CA ASP A 706 4.95 22.27 1.14
C ASP A 706 4.28 20.90 1.02
N ALA A 707 4.88 19.86 1.61
CA ALA A 707 4.33 18.51 1.57
C ALA A 707 2.91 18.48 2.16
N ILE A 708 2.02 17.81 1.43
CA ILE A 708 0.62 17.68 1.85
C ILE A 708 0.52 16.58 2.90
N SER A 709 0.02 16.97 4.05
CA SER A 709 -0.22 16.09 5.19
C SER A 709 -1.57 16.37 5.83
N ILE A 710 -1.99 15.45 6.68
CA ILE A 710 -3.11 15.71 7.60
C ILE A 710 -2.59 16.62 8.71
N ASP A 711 -3.28 17.73 8.99
CA ASP A 711 -2.98 18.61 10.13
C ASP A 711 -3.03 17.82 11.44
N GLU A 712 -2.02 17.99 12.29
CA GLU A 712 -1.87 17.17 13.48
C GLU A 712 -3.04 17.33 14.46
N PHE A 713 -3.72 16.23 14.76
CA PHE A 713 -4.91 16.22 15.61
C PHE A 713 -4.61 16.57 17.07
N GLN A 714 -3.46 16.21 17.62
CA GLN A 714 -3.17 16.46 19.04
C GLN A 714 -2.97 17.94 19.37
N PRO A 715 -2.22 18.74 18.57
CA PRO A 715 -2.21 20.19 18.69
C PRO A 715 -3.60 20.82 18.57
N LEU A 716 -4.41 20.35 17.61
CA LEU A 716 -5.81 20.81 17.45
C LEU A 716 -6.65 20.54 18.69
N VAL A 717 -6.54 19.38 19.31
CA VAL A 717 -7.21 19.02 20.57
C VAL A 717 -6.74 19.90 21.72
N ASN A 718 -5.44 20.17 21.79
CA ASN A 718 -4.88 21.05 22.84
C ASN A 718 -5.37 22.49 22.72
N ALA A 719 -5.58 22.97 21.49
CA ALA A 719 -6.11 24.31 21.20
C ALA A 719 -7.64 24.39 21.37
N ASN A 720 -8.36 23.29 21.16
CA ASN A 720 -9.82 23.21 21.13
C ASN A 720 -10.34 22.17 22.15
N SER A 721 -10.09 22.39 23.44
CA SER A 721 -10.38 21.43 24.50
C SER A 721 -11.88 21.19 24.77
N SER A 722 -12.77 22.02 24.24
CA SER A 722 -14.23 21.95 24.48
C SER A 722 -14.98 21.67 23.20
N ASP A 723 -16.04 20.88 23.31
CA ASP A 723 -17.00 20.64 22.22
C ASP A 723 -17.94 21.87 22.09
N THR A 724 -17.94 22.48 20.92
CA THR A 724 -18.71 23.70 20.66
C THR A 724 -20.17 23.44 20.32
N ARG A 725 -20.61 22.21 20.22
CA ARG A 725 -22.01 21.83 19.94
C ARG A 725 -22.93 22.17 21.13
N THR A 726 -24.21 22.33 20.84
CA THR A 726 -25.23 22.51 21.88
C THR A 726 -25.61 21.16 22.48
N PHE A 727 -25.63 21.09 23.82
CA PHE A 727 -25.97 19.89 24.56
C PHE A 727 -27.30 20.05 25.31
N VAL A 728 -28.12 19.00 25.28
CA VAL A 728 -29.37 18.89 26.08
C VAL A 728 -29.35 17.58 26.85
N GLY A 729 -29.30 17.66 28.18
CA GLY A 729 -29.22 16.47 29.04
C GLY A 729 -27.95 15.62 28.85
N GLY A 730 -26.84 16.24 28.43
CA GLY A 730 -25.57 15.57 28.17
C GLY A 730 -25.47 14.97 26.77
N ILE A 731 -26.38 15.28 25.87
CA ILE A 731 -26.40 14.78 24.51
C ILE A 731 -26.26 15.98 23.56
N ALA A 732 -25.31 15.91 22.60
CA ALA A 732 -25.15 16.91 21.55
C ALA A 732 -26.37 16.91 20.64
N THR A 733 -26.86 18.10 20.24
CA THR A 733 -28.06 18.27 19.42
C THR A 733 -27.76 18.39 17.92
N THR A 734 -26.50 18.41 17.55
CA THR A 734 -26.02 18.50 16.16
C THR A 734 -24.94 17.45 15.90
N PRO A 735 -24.80 16.94 14.65
CA PRO A 735 -23.73 16.03 14.28
C PRO A 735 -22.34 16.62 14.53
N CYS A 736 -21.34 15.77 14.62
CA CYS A 736 -19.94 16.13 14.70
C CYS A 736 -19.39 16.36 13.29
N VAL A 737 -19.38 17.58 12.82
CA VAL A 737 -18.88 17.96 11.49
C VAL A 737 -17.86 19.09 11.59
N ILE A 738 -16.90 19.14 10.67
CA ILE A 738 -15.77 20.06 10.75
C ILE A 738 -16.20 21.53 10.72
N GLU A 739 -17.26 21.87 10.01
CA GLU A 739 -17.75 23.23 9.88
C GLU A 739 -18.18 23.86 11.22
N ASN A 740 -18.45 23.01 12.21
CA ASN A 740 -18.98 23.42 13.49
C ASN A 740 -18.08 23.12 14.68
N THR A 741 -17.23 22.09 14.61
CA THR A 741 -16.57 21.58 15.79
C THR A 741 -15.29 20.80 15.46
N VAL A 742 -14.16 21.20 16.01
CA VAL A 742 -12.89 20.49 15.90
C VAL A 742 -12.87 19.24 16.78
N VAL A 743 -13.35 19.34 18.03
CA VAL A 743 -13.34 18.23 18.99
C VAL A 743 -14.77 17.92 19.43
N CYS A 744 -15.18 16.69 19.23
CA CYS A 744 -16.49 16.19 19.64
C CYS A 744 -16.37 15.31 20.89
N ARG A 745 -17.29 15.50 21.82
CA ARG A 745 -17.30 14.79 23.12
C ARG A 745 -18.66 14.10 23.36
N ALA A 746 -18.61 13.01 24.08
CA ALA A 746 -19.80 12.35 24.61
C ALA A 746 -20.10 12.86 26.03
N GLY A 747 -21.37 13.19 26.29
CA GLY A 747 -21.85 13.55 27.61
C GLY A 747 -21.69 15.03 27.94
N ASN A 748 -20.52 15.48 28.33
CA ASN A 748 -20.29 16.87 28.73
C ASN A 748 -19.38 17.59 27.72
N PRO A 749 -19.68 18.81 27.27
CA PRO A 749 -18.88 19.50 26.25
C PRO A 749 -17.44 19.79 26.68
N ASP A 750 -17.18 19.93 27.99
CA ASP A 750 -15.86 20.28 28.50
C ASP A 750 -15.09 19.08 29.08
N THR A 751 -15.79 18.09 29.65
CA THR A 751 -15.18 17.00 30.42
C THR A 751 -15.61 15.61 29.96
N GLY A 752 -16.48 15.50 28.97
CA GLY A 752 -16.89 14.24 28.36
C GLY A 752 -15.76 13.60 27.56
N THR A 753 -15.84 12.30 27.33
CA THR A 753 -14.84 11.58 26.53
C THR A 753 -14.80 12.12 25.11
N ILE A 754 -13.60 12.39 24.58
CA ILE A 754 -13.42 12.73 23.17
C ILE A 754 -13.78 11.52 22.31
N THR A 755 -14.69 11.70 21.37
CA THR A 755 -15.15 10.64 20.46
C THR A 755 -14.67 10.85 19.03
N GLN A 756 -14.50 12.12 18.62
CA GLN A 756 -14.06 12.46 17.28
C GLN A 756 -13.25 13.75 17.29
N VAL A 757 -12.24 13.81 16.43
CA VAL A 757 -11.47 15.02 16.11
C VAL A 757 -11.56 15.23 14.60
N ASN A 758 -11.95 16.43 14.18
CA ASN A 758 -12.01 16.82 12.78
C ASN A 758 -10.76 17.61 12.41
N THR A 759 -10.12 17.24 11.34
CA THR A 759 -8.92 17.87 10.79
C THR A 759 -9.00 17.97 9.27
N THR A 760 -8.02 18.60 8.63
CA THR A 760 -7.98 18.78 7.17
C THR A 760 -6.60 18.44 6.62
N PHE A 761 -6.52 18.24 5.31
CA PHE A 761 -5.24 18.22 4.61
C PHE A 761 -4.70 19.65 4.47
N ILE A 762 -3.39 19.81 4.68
CA ILE A 762 -2.68 21.09 4.62
C ILE A 762 -1.33 20.95 3.91
N ASN A 763 -0.80 22.05 3.35
CA ASN A 763 0.58 22.16 2.87
C ASN A 763 1.44 22.73 4.02
N ALA A 764 2.10 21.89 4.79
CA ALA A 764 2.83 22.38 5.96
C ALA A 764 4.18 21.72 6.19
N ALA A 765 4.40 20.55 5.60
CA ALA A 765 5.56 19.73 5.92
C ALA A 765 6.73 19.95 4.96
N ALA A 766 7.94 19.65 5.43
CA ALA A 766 9.14 19.58 4.60
C ALA A 766 9.96 18.35 4.95
N ILE A 767 10.62 17.76 3.95
CA ILE A 767 11.54 16.64 4.11
C ILE A 767 12.83 16.95 3.35
N ASP A 768 13.95 17.00 4.07
CA ASP A 768 15.28 17.11 3.50
C ASP A 768 16.01 15.78 3.62
N THR A 769 16.38 15.16 2.49
CA THR A 769 17.12 13.88 2.50
C THR A 769 18.32 13.92 1.59
N SER A 770 19.43 13.36 2.05
CA SER A 770 20.64 13.20 1.25
C SER A 770 21.36 11.88 1.53
N GLY A 771 22.14 11.43 0.56
CA GLY A 771 22.83 10.17 0.73
C GLY A 771 23.67 9.76 -0.48
N VAL A 772 24.10 8.50 -0.48
CA VAL A 772 24.96 7.92 -1.53
C VAL A 772 24.42 6.57 -1.94
N ASP A 773 24.20 6.39 -3.25
CA ASP A 773 23.94 5.10 -3.87
C ASP A 773 25.22 4.53 -4.48
N VAL A 774 25.46 3.25 -4.25
CA VAL A 774 26.62 2.51 -4.78
C VAL A 774 26.15 1.27 -5.50
N ASN A 775 26.61 1.07 -6.74
CA ASN A 775 26.34 -0.11 -7.53
C ASN A 775 27.64 -0.65 -8.10
N VAL A 776 27.94 -1.93 -7.83
CA VAL A 776 29.14 -2.63 -8.33
C VAL A 776 28.72 -3.92 -9.01
N LYS A 777 29.25 -4.18 -10.20
CA LYS A 777 29.05 -5.43 -10.94
C LYS A 777 30.37 -5.86 -11.56
N TRP A 778 30.70 -7.15 -11.45
CA TRP A 778 31.91 -7.70 -12.07
C TRP A 778 31.62 -9.03 -12.75
N VAL A 779 31.55 -9.04 -14.07
CA VAL A 779 31.38 -10.27 -14.86
C VAL A 779 32.74 -10.86 -15.13
N LYS A 780 33.10 -11.99 -14.51
CA LYS A 780 34.39 -12.63 -14.64
C LYS A 780 34.29 -14.05 -15.19
N ASP A 781 34.82 -14.26 -16.38
CA ASP A 781 34.99 -15.60 -16.93
C ASP A 781 36.20 -16.26 -16.28
N LEU A 782 35.97 -17.38 -15.59
CA LEU A 782 36.99 -18.21 -14.93
C LEU A 782 37.35 -19.46 -15.74
N GLY A 783 37.10 -19.46 -17.04
CA GLY A 783 37.35 -20.56 -17.97
C GLY A 783 36.58 -21.83 -17.58
N GLY A 784 37.31 -22.92 -17.32
CA GLY A 784 36.66 -24.20 -16.95
C GLY A 784 35.82 -24.21 -15.69
N PHE A 785 35.84 -23.13 -14.89
CA PHE A 785 34.94 -22.94 -13.73
C PHE A 785 33.64 -22.18 -14.05
N GLY A 786 33.50 -21.66 -15.27
CA GLY A 786 32.34 -20.87 -15.68
C GLY A 786 32.50 -19.39 -15.42
N VAL A 787 31.39 -18.66 -15.49
CA VAL A 787 31.31 -17.21 -15.26
C VAL A 787 30.80 -16.95 -13.83
N VAL A 788 31.47 -16.06 -13.12
CA VAL A 788 31.06 -15.57 -11.79
C VAL A 788 30.79 -14.08 -11.90
N THR A 789 29.63 -13.67 -11.40
CA THR A 789 29.21 -12.26 -11.37
C THR A 789 28.89 -11.83 -9.94
N PRO A 790 29.91 -11.38 -9.17
CA PRO A 790 29.62 -10.70 -7.91
C PRO A 790 29.00 -9.33 -8.17
N THR A 791 28.02 -8.97 -7.34
CA THR A 791 27.32 -7.68 -7.33
C THR A 791 27.27 -7.12 -5.93
N PHE A 792 27.26 -5.80 -5.84
CA PHE A 792 26.97 -5.06 -4.63
C PHE A 792 26.08 -3.89 -5.00
N THR A 793 24.96 -3.74 -4.30
CA THR A 793 24.12 -2.53 -4.33
C THR A 793 23.93 -2.04 -2.91
N GLY A 794 24.02 -0.73 -2.70
CA GLY A 794 23.87 -0.15 -1.37
C GLY A 794 23.42 1.29 -1.44
N THR A 795 22.52 1.66 -0.53
CA THR A 795 22.07 3.03 -0.28
C THR A 795 22.44 3.39 1.14
N LEU A 796 23.20 4.46 1.30
CA LEU A 796 23.55 5.07 2.59
C LEU A 796 22.84 6.44 2.64
N ILE A 797 21.85 6.60 3.51
CA ILE A 797 21.22 7.88 3.78
C ILE A 797 22.06 8.59 4.85
N THR A 798 22.42 9.84 4.62
CA THR A 798 23.29 10.63 5.52
C THR A 798 22.56 11.77 6.21
N ASN A 799 21.39 12.14 5.69
CA ASN A 799 20.48 13.09 6.30
C ASN A 799 19.03 12.71 5.97
N TYR A 800 18.14 12.86 6.94
CA TYR A 800 16.69 12.75 6.76
C TYR A 800 16.03 13.61 7.84
N ASP A 801 15.82 14.88 7.51
CA ASP A 801 15.22 15.87 8.39
C ASP A 801 13.75 16.09 8.01
N ILE A 802 12.87 16.10 9.00
CA ILE A 802 11.43 16.28 8.84
C ILE A 802 11.01 17.55 9.57
N GLN A 803 10.22 18.38 8.93
CA GLN A 803 9.53 19.51 9.55
C GLN A 803 8.03 19.36 9.31
N VAL A 804 7.26 19.20 10.37
CA VAL A 804 5.82 18.88 10.29
C VAL A 804 4.97 20.12 10.06
N GLU A 805 5.44 21.29 10.53
CA GLU A 805 4.76 22.59 10.40
C GLU A 805 5.73 23.63 9.85
N GLU A 806 5.24 24.56 9.05
CA GLU A 806 6.04 25.68 8.54
C GLU A 806 6.64 26.52 9.70
N GLY A 807 7.97 26.60 9.75
CA GLY A 807 8.71 27.24 10.85
C GLY A 807 8.72 26.48 12.16
N GLY A 808 8.19 25.26 12.21
CA GLY A 808 8.24 24.33 13.33
C GLY A 808 9.63 23.76 13.59
N ALA A 809 9.74 22.90 14.58
CA ALA A 809 11.01 22.23 14.92
C ALA A 809 11.38 21.20 13.83
N VAL A 810 12.67 21.18 13.46
CA VAL A 810 13.21 20.12 12.60
C VAL A 810 13.44 18.86 13.43
N ILE A 811 12.91 17.75 13.01
CA ILE A 811 13.05 16.44 13.62
C ILE A 811 14.04 15.63 12.79
N ASN A 812 15.07 15.10 13.41
CA ASN A 812 15.97 14.17 12.73
C ASN A 812 15.29 12.79 12.64
N GLY A 813 14.84 12.43 11.44
CA GLY A 813 14.22 11.15 11.13
C GLY A 813 15.19 10.08 10.62
N LEU A 814 16.49 10.38 10.49
CA LEU A 814 17.48 9.42 10.04
C LEU A 814 17.68 8.32 11.09
N GLY A 815 17.59 7.07 10.68
CA GLY A 815 17.66 5.93 11.59
C GLY A 815 16.45 5.80 12.51
N SER A 816 15.29 6.34 12.13
CA SER A 816 14.03 6.27 12.89
C SER A 816 12.93 5.55 12.12
N ARG A 817 11.95 5.00 12.83
CA ARG A 817 10.70 4.49 12.27
C ARG A 817 9.82 5.61 11.68
N ASN A 818 9.97 6.82 12.22
CA ASN A 818 9.18 7.98 11.82
C ASN A 818 7.65 7.77 11.94
N PHE A 819 7.23 6.95 12.89
CA PHE A 819 5.81 6.60 13.08
C PHE A 819 4.99 7.77 13.62
N LEU A 820 5.62 8.64 14.42
CA LEU A 820 5.01 9.84 15.01
C LEU A 820 5.18 11.08 14.12
N THR A 821 5.65 10.93 12.89
CA THR A 821 5.90 12.01 11.94
C THR A 821 5.37 11.63 10.55
N LEU A 822 5.52 12.51 9.58
CA LEU A 822 5.15 12.26 8.18
C LEU A 822 6.14 11.37 7.43
N GLY A 823 7.27 11.04 8.04
CA GLY A 823 8.32 10.26 7.43
C GLY A 823 8.00 8.77 7.39
N ASP A 824 8.69 8.09 6.51
CA ASP A 824 8.71 6.64 6.44
C ASP A 824 9.89 6.05 7.22
N PRO A 825 9.87 4.76 7.61
CA PRO A 825 11.01 4.12 8.22
C PRO A 825 12.27 4.28 7.37
N THR A 826 13.29 4.96 7.92
CA THR A 826 14.47 5.38 7.18
C THR A 826 15.74 4.83 7.83
N PRO A 827 16.09 3.52 7.60
CA PRO A 827 17.35 2.97 8.05
C PRO A 827 18.52 3.67 7.37
N GLU A 828 19.60 3.97 8.12
CA GLU A 828 20.79 4.62 7.56
C GLU A 828 21.39 3.86 6.39
N ILE A 829 21.31 2.51 6.40
CA ILE A 829 21.90 1.67 5.37
C ILE A 829 20.95 0.56 4.93
N ARG A 830 20.85 0.39 3.61
CA ARG A 830 20.32 -0.82 2.96
C ARG A 830 21.36 -1.31 1.97
N ALA A 831 21.70 -2.60 2.01
CA ALA A 831 22.74 -3.15 1.14
C ALA A 831 22.45 -4.59 0.73
N ASN A 832 22.78 -4.92 -0.52
CA ASN A 832 22.70 -6.27 -1.06
C ASN A 832 24.08 -6.68 -1.61
N ILE A 833 24.51 -7.87 -1.28
CA ILE A 833 25.63 -8.55 -1.93
C ILE A 833 25.06 -9.73 -2.69
N GLY A 834 25.33 -9.82 -3.98
CA GLY A 834 24.94 -10.92 -4.84
C GLY A 834 26.15 -11.65 -5.40
N VAL A 835 26.02 -12.96 -5.63
CA VAL A 835 26.96 -13.75 -6.41
C VAL A 835 26.17 -14.67 -7.32
N ASN A 836 26.24 -14.44 -8.63
CA ASN A 836 25.77 -15.38 -9.62
C ASN A 836 26.95 -16.22 -10.12
N TRP A 837 26.78 -17.53 -10.22
CA TRP A 837 27.72 -18.46 -10.89
C TRP A 837 26.96 -19.24 -11.95
N ALA A 838 27.45 -19.14 -13.18
CA ALA A 838 26.90 -19.84 -14.34
C ALA A 838 27.97 -20.71 -15.00
N LYS A 839 27.66 -21.98 -15.21
CA LYS A 839 28.52 -22.91 -15.91
C LYS A 839 27.71 -23.98 -16.63
N ASP A 840 27.91 -24.11 -17.94
CA ASP A 840 27.15 -25.06 -18.78
C ASP A 840 25.65 -24.88 -18.53
N ASN A 841 24.98 -25.91 -18.04
CA ASN A 841 23.55 -25.91 -17.72
C ASN A 841 23.23 -25.50 -16.28
N HIS A 842 24.22 -25.10 -15.48
CA HIS A 842 24.08 -24.80 -14.08
C HIS A 842 24.09 -23.30 -13.85
N ASN A 843 23.12 -22.80 -13.08
CA ASN A 843 23.07 -21.43 -12.57
C ASN A 843 22.83 -21.46 -11.06
N PHE A 844 23.67 -20.76 -10.31
CA PHE A 844 23.57 -20.66 -8.85
C PHE A 844 23.61 -19.19 -8.45
N ASN A 845 22.68 -18.77 -7.60
CA ASN A 845 22.58 -17.42 -7.08
C ASN A 845 22.62 -17.45 -5.56
N PHE A 846 23.38 -16.54 -4.99
CA PHE A 846 23.43 -16.26 -3.56
C PHE A 846 23.26 -14.77 -3.34
N PHE A 847 22.42 -14.39 -2.37
CA PHE A 847 22.27 -13.02 -1.93
C PHE A 847 22.40 -12.92 -0.42
N ALA A 848 23.04 -11.86 0.05
CA ALA A 848 23.01 -11.38 1.42
C ALA A 848 22.41 -9.98 1.41
N ARG A 849 21.28 -9.78 2.10
CA ARG A 849 20.53 -8.53 2.14
C ARG A 849 20.53 -7.99 3.55
N ARG A 850 20.92 -6.74 3.73
CA ARG A 850 20.98 -6.08 5.03
C ARG A 850 20.09 -4.83 5.03
N ILE A 851 19.32 -4.70 6.11
CA ILE A 851 18.59 -3.50 6.49
C ILE A 851 19.16 -3.05 7.84
N GLY A 852 19.53 -1.77 7.96
CA GLY A 852 20.02 -1.16 9.19
C GLY A 852 18.96 -1.12 10.28
N SER A 853 19.36 -0.91 11.52
CA SER A 853 18.44 -0.67 12.63
C SER A 853 17.80 0.70 12.53
N VAL A 854 16.66 0.85 13.19
CA VAL A 854 15.97 2.14 13.36
C VAL A 854 15.50 2.30 14.81
N ASP A 855 15.52 3.51 15.32
CA ASP A 855 14.96 3.85 16.62
C ASP A 855 13.42 3.77 16.57
N ASP A 856 12.80 3.27 17.62
CA ASP A 856 11.35 3.27 17.78
C ASP A 856 10.88 4.58 18.43
N ASP A 857 10.43 5.52 17.61
CA ASP A 857 10.00 6.85 18.06
C ASP A 857 8.72 6.82 18.92
N GLN A 858 7.90 5.77 18.85
CA GLN A 858 6.77 5.56 19.77
C GLN A 858 7.24 5.14 21.18
N ASN A 859 8.39 4.46 21.28
CA ASN A 859 8.93 3.95 22.52
C ASN A 859 10.37 4.46 22.73
N PRO A 860 10.59 5.71 23.17
CA PRO A 860 11.91 6.33 23.27
C PRO A 860 12.93 5.47 24.01
N GLY A 861 14.03 5.14 23.33
CA GLY A 861 15.11 4.29 23.83
C GLY A 861 14.95 2.80 23.46
N ALA A 862 13.91 2.42 22.75
CA ALA A 862 13.80 1.15 22.05
C ALA A 862 14.37 1.26 20.63
N GLU A 863 14.87 0.16 20.11
CA GLU A 863 15.47 0.04 18.77
C GLU A 863 14.85 -1.17 18.05
N VAL A 864 14.48 -0.98 16.80
CA VAL A 864 14.18 -2.06 15.86
C VAL A 864 15.52 -2.56 15.32
N GLU A 865 15.92 -3.74 15.73
CA GLU A 865 17.24 -4.29 15.40
C GLU A 865 17.45 -4.43 13.88
N SER A 866 18.71 -4.36 13.45
CA SER A 866 19.07 -4.58 12.05
C SER A 866 18.82 -6.01 11.62
N GLN A 867 18.40 -6.24 10.38
CA GLN A 867 18.12 -7.56 9.83
C GLN A 867 19.09 -7.91 8.70
N THR A 868 19.55 -9.17 8.66
CA THR A 868 20.38 -9.70 7.57
C THR A 868 19.84 -11.04 7.11
N ARG A 869 19.31 -11.08 5.88
CA ARG A 869 18.76 -12.29 5.26
C ARG A 869 19.68 -12.84 4.20
N PHE A 870 19.71 -14.16 4.05
CA PHE A 870 20.48 -14.88 3.04
C PHE A 870 19.54 -15.68 2.15
N ASP A 871 19.68 -15.53 0.84
CA ASP A 871 18.88 -16.25 -0.14
C ASP A 871 19.79 -17.09 -1.03
N LEU A 872 19.31 -18.28 -1.41
CA LEU A 872 19.96 -19.19 -2.30
C LEU A 872 19.00 -19.64 -3.40
N ARG A 873 19.44 -19.68 -4.66
CA ARG A 873 18.69 -20.28 -5.75
C ARG A 873 19.62 -21.04 -6.67
N TYR A 874 19.21 -22.22 -7.05
CA TYR A 874 19.89 -23.06 -8.03
C TYR A 874 18.91 -23.38 -9.17
N ALA A 875 19.35 -23.17 -10.40
CA ALA A 875 18.62 -23.53 -11.60
C ALA A 875 19.45 -24.46 -12.48
N TYR A 876 18.78 -25.42 -13.10
CA TYR A 876 19.39 -26.36 -14.03
C TYR A 876 18.62 -26.35 -15.34
N ASP A 877 19.33 -26.05 -16.42
CA ASP A 877 18.84 -26.08 -17.78
C ASP A 877 18.88 -27.51 -18.32
N LEU A 878 17.71 -28.10 -18.51
CA LEU A 878 17.54 -29.43 -19.07
C LEU A 878 17.74 -29.45 -20.58
N GLY A 879 17.85 -28.28 -21.23
CA GLY A 879 17.82 -28.15 -22.69
C GLY A 879 16.49 -28.58 -23.30
N GLY A 880 16.48 -28.71 -24.61
CA GLY A 880 15.33 -29.29 -25.32
C GLY A 880 15.36 -30.82 -25.22
N PHE A 881 14.34 -31.44 -24.68
CA PHE A 881 14.25 -32.88 -24.49
C PHE A 881 13.18 -33.56 -25.37
N SER A 882 12.48 -32.81 -26.19
CA SER A 882 11.50 -33.31 -27.15
C SER A 882 11.40 -32.39 -28.37
N GLU A 883 10.78 -32.85 -29.45
CA GLU A 883 10.51 -32.02 -30.64
C GLU A 883 9.55 -30.83 -30.34
N PHE A 884 8.92 -30.81 -29.17
CA PHE A 884 7.98 -29.80 -28.73
C PHE A 884 8.53 -28.86 -27.66
N VAL A 885 9.56 -29.25 -26.93
CA VAL A 885 10.18 -28.47 -25.87
C VAL A 885 11.56 -28.03 -26.31
N ASN A 886 11.68 -26.75 -26.63
CA ASN A 886 12.94 -26.13 -27.05
C ASN A 886 13.90 -25.97 -25.89
N ASN A 887 13.40 -25.62 -24.72
CA ASN A 887 14.17 -25.50 -23.48
C ASN A 887 13.28 -25.72 -22.25
N ALA A 888 13.85 -26.27 -21.19
CA ALA A 888 13.21 -26.36 -19.89
C ALA A 888 14.21 -26.11 -18.77
N ILE A 889 13.88 -25.28 -17.81
CA ILE A 889 14.70 -24.93 -16.66
C ILE A 889 13.95 -25.33 -15.39
N VAL A 890 14.59 -26.10 -14.52
CA VAL A 890 14.08 -26.44 -13.19
C VAL A 890 14.90 -25.66 -12.17
N SER A 891 14.21 -25.04 -11.24
CA SER A 891 14.85 -24.24 -10.18
C SER A 891 14.36 -24.65 -8.79
N VAL A 892 15.25 -24.51 -7.81
CA VAL A 892 14.94 -24.62 -6.39
C VAL A 892 15.61 -23.48 -5.64
N GLY A 893 14.87 -22.84 -4.75
CA GLY A 893 15.38 -21.71 -3.98
C GLY A 893 14.98 -21.80 -2.50
N VAL A 894 15.75 -21.09 -1.69
CA VAL A 894 15.47 -20.85 -0.28
C VAL A 894 15.66 -19.36 -0.04
N ILE A 895 14.58 -18.68 0.31
CA ILE A 895 14.58 -17.27 0.74
C ILE A 895 14.70 -17.27 2.26
N ASN A 896 15.50 -16.36 2.82
CA ASN A 896 15.78 -16.26 4.25
C ASN A 896 16.27 -17.60 4.84
N LEU A 897 17.41 -18.07 4.36
CA LEU A 897 18.03 -19.36 4.71
C LEU A 897 18.17 -19.58 6.23
N THR A 898 18.44 -18.52 6.98
CA THR A 898 18.63 -18.54 8.44
C THR A 898 17.33 -18.51 9.24
N ASP A 899 16.18 -18.34 8.58
CA ASP A 899 14.86 -18.19 9.21
C ASP A 899 14.82 -17.01 10.18
N GLU A 900 15.42 -15.89 9.78
CA GLU A 900 15.46 -14.67 10.59
C GLU A 900 14.06 -14.03 10.62
N LEU A 901 13.49 -13.91 11.81
CA LEU A 901 12.21 -13.25 12.01
C LEU A 901 12.37 -11.74 11.98
N PRO A 902 11.30 -10.99 11.66
CA PRO A 902 11.29 -9.54 11.84
C PRO A 902 11.72 -9.15 13.25
N PRO A 903 12.52 -8.09 13.40
CA PRO A 903 12.79 -7.51 14.71
C PRO A 903 11.48 -7.08 15.40
N PHE A 904 11.42 -7.30 16.72
CA PHE A 904 10.24 -6.94 17.48
C PHE A 904 10.05 -5.42 17.58
N VAL A 905 8.80 -4.99 17.41
CA VAL A 905 8.32 -3.63 17.65
C VAL A 905 7.12 -3.69 18.60
N ALA A 906 7.08 -2.80 19.60
CA ALA A 906 5.98 -2.74 20.57
C ALA A 906 4.73 -2.05 19.95
N THR A 907 4.18 -2.66 18.91
CA THR A 907 2.98 -2.22 18.19
C THR A 907 2.11 -3.44 17.86
N ASN A 908 0.89 -3.22 17.38
CA ASN A 908 0.03 -4.29 16.88
C ASN A 908 0.77 -5.08 15.78
N GLY A 909 0.62 -6.41 15.79
CA GLY A 909 1.37 -7.29 14.91
C GLY A 909 2.81 -7.57 15.33
N GLY A 910 3.44 -6.74 16.15
CA GLY A 910 4.76 -6.99 16.75
C GLY A 910 5.96 -6.75 15.84
N PHE A 911 5.80 -6.13 14.67
CA PHE A 911 6.88 -5.83 13.71
C PHE A 911 6.57 -4.59 12.87
N GLU A 912 7.58 -4.06 12.16
CA GLU A 912 7.42 -2.97 11.19
C GLU A 912 7.40 -3.54 9.77
N SER A 913 6.20 -3.64 9.17
CA SER A 913 5.98 -4.28 7.87
C SER A 913 6.56 -3.49 6.69
N ARG A 914 6.72 -2.17 6.82
CA ARG A 914 7.28 -1.32 5.75
C ARG A 914 8.77 -1.59 5.47
N ILE A 915 9.46 -2.30 6.37
CA ILE A 915 10.86 -2.70 6.20
C ILE A 915 11.14 -4.20 6.42
N SER A 916 10.20 -4.97 6.99
CA SER A 916 10.41 -6.37 7.34
C SER A 916 9.29 -7.28 6.85
N ASP A 917 9.67 -8.47 6.38
CA ASP A 917 8.75 -9.51 5.88
C ASP A 917 8.44 -10.52 7.00
N PRO A 918 7.17 -10.75 7.37
CA PRO A 918 6.80 -11.64 8.46
C PRO A 918 6.91 -13.13 8.11
N ARG A 919 7.09 -13.49 6.84
CA ARG A 919 6.99 -14.88 6.37
C ARG A 919 8.14 -15.77 6.86
N GLY A 920 9.32 -15.23 7.20
CA GLY A 920 10.49 -16.03 7.60
C GLY A 920 11.08 -16.83 6.44
N ARG A 921 11.52 -18.10 6.67
CA ARG A 921 12.15 -18.91 5.63
C ARG A 921 11.13 -19.54 4.69
N LEU A 922 11.32 -19.30 3.38
CA LEU A 922 10.52 -19.87 2.31
C LEU A 922 11.35 -20.78 1.41
N VAL A 923 10.75 -21.84 0.93
CA VAL A 923 11.32 -22.72 -0.11
C VAL A 923 10.47 -22.60 -1.36
N ASN A 924 11.10 -22.37 -2.51
CA ASN A 924 10.43 -22.32 -3.80
C ASN A 924 10.96 -23.38 -4.76
N ILE A 925 10.10 -23.83 -5.66
CA ILE A 925 10.40 -24.75 -6.76
C ILE A 925 9.77 -24.15 -8.01
N GLY A 926 10.55 -23.97 -9.07
CA GLY A 926 10.12 -23.41 -10.35
C GLY A 926 10.39 -24.36 -11.52
N LEU A 927 9.55 -24.22 -12.55
CA LEU A 927 9.70 -24.90 -13.84
C LEU A 927 9.34 -23.88 -14.94
N ASP A 928 10.31 -23.52 -15.75
CA ASP A 928 10.15 -22.66 -16.93
C ASP A 928 10.33 -23.50 -18.19
N VAL A 929 9.41 -23.38 -19.14
CA VAL A 929 9.43 -24.17 -20.39
C VAL A 929 9.22 -23.25 -21.58
N LYS A 930 10.08 -23.43 -22.60
CA LYS A 930 9.96 -22.76 -23.91
C LYS A 930 9.69 -23.80 -25.01
N PHE A 931 8.68 -23.50 -25.83
CA PHE A 931 8.21 -24.38 -26.88
C PHE A 931 8.55 -23.85 -28.27
#